data_6ec1f76cd76ff1543009326a83588134
#
_entry.id   6ec1f76cd76ff1543009326a83588134
#
_cell.length_a   1.000
_cell.length_b   1.000
_cell.length_c   1.000
_cell.angle_alpha   90.00
_cell.angle_beta   90.00
_cell.angle_gamma   90.00
#
_symmetry.space_group_name_H-M   'P 1'
#
loop_
_entity.id
_entity.type
_entity.pdbx_description
1 polymer ?
#
loop_
_entity_poly.entity_id
_entity_poly.type
_entity_poly.pdbx_seq_one_letter_code
_entity_poly.pdbx_strand_id
1 'polypeptide(L)'
;DWDNDSNGILDTSGHNLSGLPASISGVYHLGQHPDSTLRNQMGGDVPLLLIDSVRSGEYDLVIPDINRNGNFSDDERMSKGNETAGLDEDGDGIRDVSAGLLYWVSDGINGVPYAETYAARHGYSNRIAGAGNLTLFMLDSGSHGTLCASAVAAQAQVNNGVVLGMAPNATIASIGNHYSGGHSLDGWRWIAEGNDGNPETWDDQPHIGSFSFGYSSIDDSGADSYSLYLDWLTRVYNNQTHYAVALGNGGHGYGTVAVPGASQGIFSVGAFSSSTNQLWGQSAPWNNRGPNIVGRMDPDIVAVGWSATGDIPLNLRNNGNSATTTWGGTSLATPITAGLLAVVEQAWFETNGDYPMSQPFRDFVLATADDRGYDPFVQGGGWFNASRATATLDGDNGTWSVTPSQWMTGTFQGEHRDANINVIHRGESQTVPLELTNHGNSSLDFVIFPVKHEALAHEVGQWNSIGNGSEGGDNNTWDGYQGDRPDLLIPIHVNNTTYQLPLQTNLVRARAVIEYAAFDGNLDRSSNERIELTLYRWSDDDDDGIWVGDEDNDSMVDEEDWTESSEFDAYGTWYHHGPQAEFRVGLPFDDMEDGLFLGVSRRDVSSSGLDNVSIEWDWTAFGPVTDDWISPRPTGEGAPPFWTVSPNSTTTYNFTVNVPLDAEPGLYQHGLVIRSFAHNMWSSPLHQWTLPIVTNVPYIAPIDIHARPLDGNVSNQTLYSESWISGAQRWSWRAESGDWRIMSIDWPEDLATGGTAILDVDWDDNPYTDVDVLWLSQTAHGYAEEDSQAYGDSTFWIEERSTNNHRGSGSHDWGTFTGESREVFVVPTTPGLHQLALHTAHHGVTTNDNALNISVGYVAAEQSG
;
A
#
# COMPACT_ATOMS: atom_id res chain seq x y z
N ASP A 1 41.34 -4.10 -15.23
CA ASP A 1 42.81 -4.30 -15.23
C ASP A 1 43.36 -3.89 -16.60
N TRP A 2 43.91 -2.67 -16.67
CA TRP A 2 44.50 -2.09 -17.90
C TRP A 2 45.99 -2.16 -17.85
N ASP A 3 46.53 -3.16 -17.24
CA ASP A 3 47.94 -3.57 -17.28
C ASP A 3 48.12 -4.53 -18.45
N ASN A 4 48.27 -4.00 -19.64
CA ASN A 4 48.36 -4.77 -20.89
C ASN A 4 49.65 -5.64 -21.00
N ASP A 5 50.70 -5.28 -20.26
CA ASP A 5 51.94 -5.98 -20.27
C ASP A 5 52.21 -6.79 -18.95
N SER A 6 51.24 -6.79 -18.04
CA SER A 6 51.27 -7.51 -16.78
C SER A 6 52.48 -7.13 -15.90
N ASN A 7 52.92 -5.89 -15.96
CA ASN A 7 54.07 -5.40 -15.16
C ASN A 7 53.63 -4.83 -13.79
N GLY A 8 52.34 -4.83 -13.47
CA GLY A 8 51.78 -4.31 -12.25
C GLY A 8 51.59 -2.79 -12.26
N ILE A 9 51.75 -2.13 -13.39
CA ILE A 9 51.55 -0.70 -13.61
C ILE A 9 50.47 -0.54 -14.67
N LEU A 10 49.42 0.24 -14.35
CA LEU A 10 48.39 0.52 -15.33
C LEU A 10 48.97 1.27 -16.55
N ASP A 11 48.74 0.71 -17.71
CA ASP A 11 49.29 1.22 -19.00
C ASP A 11 48.42 2.38 -19.52
N THR A 12 48.94 3.59 -19.38
CA THR A 12 48.29 4.78 -19.92
C THR A 12 48.62 5.07 -21.37
N SER A 13 49.39 4.20 -21.99
CA SER A 13 49.78 4.34 -23.42
C SER A 13 48.54 4.22 -24.29
N GLY A 14 48.20 5.25 -25.05
CA GLY A 14 47.02 5.30 -25.89
C GLY A 14 45.92 6.25 -25.38
N HIS A 15 46.05 6.78 -24.16
CA HIS A 15 45.15 7.79 -23.67
C HIS A 15 45.73 9.21 -23.76
N ASN A 16 44.90 10.16 -24.16
CA ASN A 16 45.30 11.57 -24.20
C ASN A 16 44.99 12.24 -22.85
N LEU A 17 46.04 12.67 -22.15
CA LEU A 17 45.99 13.36 -20.88
C LEU A 17 46.32 14.86 -21.00
N SER A 18 46.45 15.38 -22.19
CA SER A 18 46.84 16.80 -22.43
C SER A 18 45.73 17.73 -21.93
N GLY A 19 46.11 18.76 -21.18
CA GLY A 19 45.18 19.75 -20.65
C GLY A 19 44.51 19.35 -19.33
N LEU A 20 44.85 18.16 -18.78
CA LEU A 20 44.41 17.75 -17.45
C LEU A 20 45.36 18.26 -16.36
N PRO A 21 44.92 18.41 -15.11
CA PRO A 21 45.78 18.63 -13.99
C PRO A 21 46.83 17.52 -13.86
N ALA A 22 48.07 17.92 -13.51
CA ALA A 22 49.10 16.93 -13.28
C ALA A 22 48.86 16.22 -11.92
N SER A 23 49.08 14.91 -11.87
CA SER A 23 49.10 14.21 -10.59
C SER A 23 50.26 14.71 -9.72
N ILE A 24 49.96 15.05 -8.47
CA ILE A 24 50.95 15.54 -7.49
C ILE A 24 51.94 14.45 -7.10
N SER A 25 51.45 13.21 -6.99
CA SER A 25 52.33 12.03 -6.70
C SER A 25 53.08 11.57 -7.96
N GLY A 26 52.63 12.00 -9.16
CA GLY A 26 53.07 11.46 -10.42
C GLY A 26 52.45 10.09 -10.78
N VAL A 27 51.48 9.63 -10.00
CA VAL A 27 50.77 8.34 -10.21
C VAL A 27 49.31 8.65 -10.61
N TYR A 28 48.89 8.06 -11.72
CA TYR A 28 47.52 8.07 -12.17
C TYR A 28 46.91 6.68 -11.96
N HIS A 29 45.63 6.61 -11.54
CA HIS A 29 44.95 5.32 -11.55
C HIS A 29 43.96 5.30 -12.73
N LEU A 30 43.98 4.18 -13.45
CA LEU A 30 43.04 3.91 -14.52
C LEU A 30 42.20 2.69 -14.12
N GLY A 31 40.91 2.83 -14.24
CA GLY A 31 39.94 1.79 -13.90
C GLY A 31 38.82 1.70 -14.92
N GLN A 32 37.80 0.96 -14.56
CA GLN A 32 36.60 0.78 -15.38
C GLN A 32 35.37 1.25 -14.60
N HIS A 33 34.47 1.91 -15.30
CA HIS A 33 33.19 2.32 -14.70
C HIS A 33 32.38 1.08 -14.27
N PRO A 34 31.83 1.05 -13.04
CA PRO A 34 31.16 -0.13 -12.52
C PRO A 34 29.77 -0.38 -13.13
N ASP A 35 29.11 0.64 -13.70
CA ASP A 35 27.75 0.51 -14.24
C ASP A 35 27.74 -0.28 -15.54
N SER A 36 27.05 -1.43 -15.49
CA SER A 36 26.87 -2.29 -16.67
C SER A 36 25.90 -1.71 -17.70
N THR A 37 24.92 -0.89 -17.26
CA THR A 37 23.96 -0.26 -18.18
C THR A 37 24.64 0.81 -19.03
N LEU A 38 25.48 1.64 -18.41
CA LEU A 38 26.33 2.60 -19.12
C LEU A 38 27.27 1.90 -20.13
N ARG A 39 27.95 0.85 -19.70
CA ARG A 39 28.83 0.07 -20.58
C ARG A 39 28.09 -0.55 -21.76
N ASN A 40 26.87 -1.06 -21.53
CA ASN A 40 26.04 -1.62 -22.60
C ASN A 40 25.57 -0.52 -23.56
N GLN A 41 25.13 0.64 -23.06
CA GLN A 41 24.72 1.78 -23.86
C GLN A 41 25.88 2.28 -24.75
N MET A 42 27.07 2.39 -24.16
CA MET A 42 28.26 2.85 -24.87
C MET A 42 28.97 1.75 -25.70
N GLY A 43 28.44 0.53 -25.68
CA GLY A 43 28.95 -0.59 -26.47
C GLY A 43 30.29 -1.16 -25.99
N GLY A 44 30.64 -1.02 -24.70
CA GLY A 44 31.81 -1.61 -24.08
C GLY A 44 32.29 -0.87 -22.84
N ASP A 45 33.45 -1.24 -22.33
CA ASP A 45 34.03 -0.67 -21.12
C ASP A 45 34.24 0.84 -21.23
N VAL A 46 33.88 1.57 -20.17
CA VAL A 46 34.08 3.01 -20.03
C VAL A 46 35.25 3.25 -19.06
N PRO A 47 36.39 3.74 -19.54
CA PRO A 47 37.56 3.99 -18.71
C PRO A 47 37.29 5.10 -17.67
N LEU A 48 37.85 4.93 -16.46
CA LEU A 48 37.89 5.95 -15.42
C LEU A 48 39.34 6.37 -15.15
N LEU A 49 39.64 7.66 -15.24
CA LEU A 49 40.91 8.21 -14.83
C LEU A 49 40.78 8.91 -13.48
N LEU A 50 41.63 8.55 -12.51
CA LEU A 50 41.71 9.16 -11.20
C LEU A 50 43.02 9.93 -11.06
N ILE A 51 42.94 11.17 -10.57
CA ILE A 51 44.07 12.09 -10.40
C ILE A 51 44.07 12.66 -8.98
N ASP A 52 45.21 12.65 -8.33
CA ASP A 52 45.47 13.40 -7.11
C ASP A 52 45.93 14.82 -7.48
N SER A 53 44.95 15.73 -7.68
CA SER A 53 45.25 17.06 -8.27
C SER A 53 45.62 18.13 -7.22
N VAL A 54 45.29 17.89 -5.94
CA VAL A 54 45.52 18.87 -4.85
C VAL A 54 46.58 18.40 -3.86
N ARG A 55 46.60 17.13 -3.50
CA ARG A 55 47.56 16.54 -2.55
C ARG A 55 48.01 15.16 -3.00
N SER A 56 49.32 14.91 -2.80
CA SER A 56 49.91 13.64 -3.17
C SER A 56 49.24 12.46 -2.44
N GLY A 57 48.67 11.53 -3.22
CA GLY A 57 48.01 10.34 -2.75
C GLY A 57 46.57 10.49 -2.30
N GLU A 58 46.02 11.70 -2.37
CA GLU A 58 44.58 11.96 -2.15
C GLU A 58 43.91 12.17 -3.53
N TYR A 59 43.26 11.14 -4.05
CA TYR A 59 42.63 11.18 -5.37
C TYR A 59 41.29 11.90 -5.28
N ASP A 60 41.28 13.14 -5.77
CA ASP A 60 40.20 14.11 -5.66
C ASP A 60 39.44 14.37 -6.98
N LEU A 61 39.97 13.86 -8.10
CA LEU A 61 39.41 14.07 -9.42
C LEU A 61 39.20 12.74 -10.14
N VAL A 62 38.00 12.53 -10.65
CA VAL A 62 37.60 11.37 -11.45
C VAL A 62 37.08 11.83 -12.79
N ILE A 63 37.55 11.23 -13.87
CA ILE A 63 37.15 11.57 -15.25
C ILE A 63 36.73 10.26 -15.93
N PRO A 64 35.47 10.09 -16.26
CA PRO A 64 34.99 8.98 -17.06
C PRO A 64 35.13 9.32 -18.56
N ASP A 65 35.81 8.47 -19.34
CA ASP A 65 35.84 8.53 -20.82
C ASP A 65 34.54 7.92 -21.36
N ILE A 66 33.46 8.69 -21.29
CA ILE A 66 32.10 8.19 -21.61
C ILE A 66 31.99 7.92 -23.11
N ASN A 67 32.54 8.78 -23.96
CA ASN A 67 32.52 8.62 -25.42
C ASN A 67 33.51 7.57 -25.93
N ARG A 68 34.40 7.04 -25.06
CA ARG A 68 35.36 5.97 -25.32
C ARG A 68 36.37 6.29 -26.43
N ASN A 69 36.70 7.56 -26.58
CA ASN A 69 37.65 7.98 -27.59
C ASN A 69 39.12 7.95 -27.10
N GLY A 70 39.36 7.63 -25.82
CA GLY A 70 40.65 7.61 -25.18
C GLY A 70 41.23 9.00 -24.88
N ASN A 71 40.40 10.03 -24.89
CA ASN A 71 40.80 11.43 -24.65
C ASN A 71 40.05 12.01 -23.45
N PHE A 72 40.61 11.87 -22.27
CA PHE A 72 40.00 12.40 -21.06
C PHE A 72 39.94 13.95 -20.97
N SER A 73 40.50 14.66 -21.95
CA SER A 73 40.52 16.14 -21.92
C SER A 73 39.22 16.79 -22.37
N ASP A 74 38.40 16.05 -23.11
CA ASP A 74 37.10 16.47 -23.61
C ASP A 74 35.92 15.90 -22.76
N ASP A 75 36.22 15.11 -21.74
CA ASP A 75 35.21 14.57 -20.82
C ASP A 75 34.99 15.48 -19.62
N GLU A 76 33.80 15.38 -19.04
CA GLU A 76 33.42 16.07 -17.81
C GLU A 76 34.15 15.47 -16.58
N ARG A 77 34.45 16.35 -15.61
CA ARG A 77 35.25 16.01 -14.44
C ARG A 77 34.38 15.96 -13.20
N MET A 78 34.54 14.89 -12.44
CA MET A 78 33.85 14.70 -11.16
C MET A 78 34.81 14.94 -10.00
N SER A 79 34.33 15.67 -8.99
CA SER A 79 35.07 15.96 -7.75
C SER A 79 34.08 16.29 -6.63
N LYS A 80 34.54 16.47 -5.40
CA LYS A 80 33.69 16.94 -4.29
C LYS A 80 33.09 18.32 -4.62
N GLY A 81 31.76 18.40 -4.61
CA GLY A 81 30.99 19.60 -5.00
C GLY A 81 30.66 19.67 -6.50
N ASN A 82 31.10 18.67 -7.28
CA ASN A 82 30.74 18.45 -8.68
C ASN A 82 30.79 16.94 -8.96
N GLU A 83 29.89 16.20 -8.33
CA GLU A 83 29.92 14.74 -8.25
C GLU A 83 29.33 14.04 -9.49
N THR A 84 28.84 14.76 -10.47
CA THR A 84 28.22 14.20 -11.67
C THR A 84 28.97 14.51 -12.94
N ALA A 85 29.00 13.57 -13.88
CA ALA A 85 29.47 13.77 -15.24
C ALA A 85 28.54 13.09 -16.23
N GLY A 86 28.55 13.53 -17.47
CA GLY A 86 27.70 12.99 -18.52
C GLY A 86 28.28 13.26 -19.89
N LEU A 87 27.56 12.87 -20.94
CA LEU A 87 27.83 13.14 -22.32
C LEU A 87 26.59 13.75 -22.96
N ASP A 88 26.75 14.89 -23.60
CA ASP A 88 25.79 15.52 -24.51
C ASP A 88 26.17 15.05 -25.94
N GLU A 89 25.39 14.09 -26.45
CA GLU A 89 25.70 13.44 -27.74
C GLU A 89 25.32 14.29 -28.95
N ASP A 90 24.28 15.11 -28.84
CA ASP A 90 23.76 15.91 -29.95
C ASP A 90 24.12 17.40 -29.89
N GLY A 91 24.73 17.84 -28.80
CA GLY A 91 25.25 19.20 -28.63
C GLY A 91 24.16 20.24 -28.31
N ASP A 92 23.05 19.80 -27.72
CA ASP A 92 21.94 20.70 -27.36
C ASP A 92 22.10 21.33 -25.97
N GLY A 93 23.13 20.96 -25.23
CA GLY A 93 23.47 21.44 -23.89
C GLY A 93 22.81 20.63 -22.76
N ILE A 94 22.13 19.57 -23.10
CA ILE A 94 21.51 18.61 -22.14
C ILE A 94 22.27 17.28 -22.22
N ARG A 95 22.61 16.69 -21.09
CA ARG A 95 23.25 15.39 -21.07
C ARG A 95 22.31 14.29 -21.54
N ASP A 96 22.80 13.45 -22.47
CA ASP A 96 22.11 12.25 -22.98
C ASP A 96 22.49 10.97 -22.24
N VAL A 97 23.67 10.96 -21.63
CA VAL A 97 24.24 9.82 -20.92
C VAL A 97 24.76 10.30 -19.59
N SER A 98 24.61 9.48 -18.53
CA SER A 98 25.08 9.79 -17.18
C SER A 98 26.16 8.81 -16.73
N ALA A 99 27.21 9.29 -16.09
CA ALA A 99 28.18 8.49 -15.35
C ALA A 99 27.74 8.18 -13.90
N GLY A 100 26.53 8.54 -13.52
CA GLY A 100 26.03 8.39 -12.15
C GLY A 100 26.56 9.47 -11.21
N LEU A 101 26.45 9.20 -9.92
CA LEU A 101 26.91 10.09 -8.84
C LEU A 101 28.19 9.53 -8.22
N LEU A 102 29.30 10.28 -8.29
CA LEU A 102 30.53 9.95 -7.57
C LEU A 102 30.30 10.13 -6.07
N TYR A 103 30.32 9.02 -5.34
CA TYR A 103 30.12 9.05 -3.90
C TYR A 103 31.42 9.24 -3.12
N TRP A 104 32.45 8.50 -3.50
CA TRP A 104 33.74 8.54 -2.80
C TRP A 104 34.89 7.93 -3.62
N VAL A 105 36.07 8.46 -3.41
CA VAL A 105 37.34 7.90 -3.91
C VAL A 105 38.26 7.71 -2.72
N SER A 106 38.92 6.54 -2.61
CA SER A 106 39.83 6.25 -1.51
C SER A 106 41.09 7.08 -1.59
N ASP A 107 41.41 7.81 -0.51
CA ASP A 107 42.69 8.48 -0.28
C ASP A 107 43.73 7.58 0.44
N GLY A 108 43.36 6.38 0.79
CA GLY A 108 44.20 5.42 1.50
C GLY A 108 44.35 5.67 2.99
N ILE A 109 43.68 6.66 3.54
CA ILE A 109 43.80 7.12 4.92
C ILE A 109 42.45 7.10 5.64
N ASN A 110 41.46 7.73 5.04
CA ASN A 110 40.14 7.89 5.59
C ASN A 110 39.20 6.78 5.08
N GLY A 111 38.22 6.42 5.91
CA GLY A 111 37.12 5.56 5.48
C GLY A 111 36.13 6.28 4.57
N VAL A 112 35.07 5.59 4.20
CA VAL A 112 33.99 6.15 3.38
C VAL A 112 33.38 7.37 4.09
N PRO A 113 33.20 8.52 3.43
CA PRO A 113 32.62 9.70 4.03
C PRO A 113 31.29 9.41 4.70
N TYR A 114 30.98 10.14 5.76
CA TYR A 114 29.78 10.00 6.60
C TYR A 114 29.67 8.66 7.36
N ALA A 115 30.38 7.62 6.93
CA ALA A 115 30.38 6.34 7.61
C ALA A 115 31.31 6.32 8.84
N GLU A 116 32.24 7.24 8.97
CA GLU A 116 33.28 7.18 10.01
C GLU A 116 32.70 7.43 11.40
N THR A 117 31.92 8.50 11.57
CA THR A 117 31.26 8.81 12.85
C THR A 117 30.14 7.81 13.14
N TYR A 118 29.32 7.53 12.15
CA TYR A 118 28.23 6.56 12.23
C TYR A 118 28.74 5.16 12.56
N ALA A 119 29.77 4.69 11.86
CA ALA A 119 30.38 3.38 12.09
C ALA A 119 31.01 3.28 13.49
N ALA A 120 31.68 4.35 13.96
CA ALA A 120 32.27 4.38 15.30
C ALA A 120 31.21 4.30 16.40
N ARG A 121 30.07 4.99 16.22
CA ARG A 121 28.97 4.99 17.18
C ARG A 121 28.26 3.62 17.28
N HIS A 122 28.07 2.97 16.17
CA HIS A 122 27.35 1.69 16.09
C HIS A 122 28.26 0.45 16.06
N GLY A 123 29.56 0.64 16.18
CA GLY A 123 30.54 -0.45 16.22
C GLY A 123 30.77 -1.16 14.87
N TYR A 124 30.47 -0.50 13.76
CA TYR A 124 30.72 -1.03 12.41
C TYR A 124 32.16 -0.79 11.97
N SER A 125 32.65 -1.66 11.09
CA SER A 125 33.95 -1.49 10.47
C SER A 125 33.87 -0.56 9.27
N ASN A 126 34.55 0.60 9.31
CA ASN A 126 34.65 1.43 8.14
C ASN A 126 35.74 0.93 7.18
N ARG A 127 35.42 0.86 5.89
CA ARG A 127 36.33 0.33 4.89
C ARG A 127 37.37 1.36 4.48
N ILE A 128 38.62 0.99 4.55
CA ILE A 128 39.74 1.75 4.02
C ILE A 128 40.39 0.93 2.91
N ALA A 129 40.63 1.55 1.77
CA ALA A 129 41.35 0.96 0.66
C ALA A 129 42.61 1.80 0.35
N GLY A 130 43.54 1.24 -0.41
CA GLY A 130 44.72 2.02 -0.87
C GLY A 130 44.29 3.22 -1.71
N ALA A 131 45.06 4.31 -1.66
CA ALA A 131 44.74 5.53 -2.39
C ALA A 131 44.47 5.27 -3.90
N GLY A 132 43.35 5.70 -4.41
CA GLY A 132 42.90 5.49 -5.76
C GLY A 132 42.44 4.07 -6.13
N ASN A 133 42.50 3.11 -5.19
CA ASN A 133 42.15 1.71 -5.47
C ASN A 133 40.67 1.40 -5.35
N LEU A 134 39.87 2.30 -4.83
CA LEU A 134 38.42 2.14 -4.71
C LEU A 134 37.75 3.47 -5.05
N THR A 135 36.82 3.40 -6.00
CA THR A 135 35.92 4.49 -6.36
C THR A 135 34.49 4.00 -6.24
N LEU A 136 33.67 4.72 -5.53
CA LEU A 136 32.27 4.39 -5.32
C LEU A 136 31.38 5.35 -6.05
N PHE A 137 30.40 4.79 -6.75
CA PHE A 137 29.33 5.50 -7.43
C PHE A 137 27.98 5.06 -6.89
N MET A 138 27.03 5.96 -6.89
CA MET A 138 25.61 5.63 -6.77
C MET A 138 24.99 5.62 -8.17
N LEU A 139 24.34 4.53 -8.48
CA LEU A 139 23.79 4.23 -9.79
C LEU A 139 22.41 3.60 -9.60
N ASP A 140 21.47 3.96 -10.45
CA ASP A 140 20.18 3.28 -10.56
C ASP A 140 20.12 2.49 -11.87
N SER A 141 20.34 1.19 -11.77
CA SER A 141 20.26 0.28 -12.92
C SER A 141 18.86 -0.26 -13.20
N GLY A 142 17.90 0.00 -12.30
CA GLY A 142 16.54 -0.52 -12.34
C GLY A 142 15.46 0.52 -12.65
N SER A 143 15.81 1.79 -12.78
CA SER A 143 14.94 2.95 -12.95
C SER A 143 13.98 3.29 -11.81
N HIS A 144 13.61 2.35 -10.97
CA HIS A 144 12.57 2.57 -9.95
C HIS A 144 12.96 3.65 -8.93
N GLY A 145 14.21 3.68 -8.47
CA GLY A 145 14.68 4.70 -7.54
C GLY A 145 14.65 6.12 -8.14
N THR A 146 15.04 6.25 -9.41
CA THR A 146 14.98 7.52 -10.16
C THR A 146 13.53 7.97 -10.36
N LEU A 147 12.62 7.06 -10.72
CA LEU A 147 11.18 7.35 -10.82
C LEU A 147 10.63 7.87 -9.49
N CYS A 148 10.96 7.24 -8.38
CA CYS A 148 10.56 7.70 -7.04
C CYS A 148 11.13 9.08 -6.73
N ALA A 149 12.42 9.31 -6.94
CA ALA A 149 13.07 10.60 -6.70
C ALA A 149 12.47 11.71 -7.59
N SER A 150 12.11 11.38 -8.83
CA SER A 150 11.48 12.33 -9.75
C SER A 150 10.09 12.76 -9.26
N ALA A 151 9.31 11.85 -8.72
CA ALA A 151 7.99 12.17 -8.14
C ALA A 151 8.11 13.12 -6.94
N VAL A 152 9.19 13.02 -6.14
CA VAL A 152 9.46 13.95 -5.03
C VAL A 152 9.93 15.31 -5.54
N ALA A 153 11.02 15.36 -6.34
CA ALA A 153 11.78 16.60 -6.53
C ALA A 153 12.30 16.83 -7.95
N ALA A 154 11.71 16.24 -8.98
CA ALA A 154 12.08 16.58 -10.36
C ALA A 154 11.92 18.09 -10.62
N GLN A 155 12.89 18.67 -11.34
CA GLN A 155 12.98 20.11 -11.58
C GLN A 155 12.62 20.51 -13.02
N ALA A 156 11.92 19.66 -13.73
CA ALA A 156 11.50 19.91 -15.11
C ALA A 156 12.68 20.21 -16.07
N GLN A 157 13.78 19.47 -15.94
CA GLN A 157 14.99 19.69 -16.75
C GLN A 157 15.05 18.83 -18.02
N VAL A 158 14.41 17.66 -17.99
CA VAL A 158 14.41 16.73 -19.13
C VAL A 158 13.10 16.82 -19.93
N ASN A 159 13.12 16.41 -21.18
CA ASN A 159 11.96 16.34 -22.07
C ASN A 159 11.08 17.62 -22.07
N ASN A 160 11.70 18.78 -22.22
CA ASN A 160 11.01 20.09 -22.23
C ASN A 160 10.16 20.37 -20.97
N GLY A 161 10.55 19.84 -19.82
CA GLY A 161 9.89 20.13 -18.57
C GLY A 161 8.62 19.33 -18.29
N VAL A 162 8.52 18.12 -18.82
CA VAL A 162 7.33 17.28 -18.66
C VAL A 162 7.13 16.79 -17.20
N VAL A 163 8.22 16.55 -16.47
CA VAL A 163 8.14 16.03 -15.09
C VAL A 163 8.55 17.10 -14.09
N LEU A 164 7.63 17.44 -13.19
CA LEU A 164 7.89 18.30 -12.04
C LEU A 164 7.49 17.54 -10.77
N GLY A 165 8.41 17.41 -9.82
CA GLY A 165 8.15 16.77 -8.54
C GLY A 165 7.25 17.60 -7.63
N MET A 166 6.69 16.97 -6.59
CA MET A 166 5.81 17.64 -5.64
C MET A 166 6.53 18.70 -4.80
N ALA A 167 7.81 18.52 -4.54
CA ALA A 167 8.69 19.47 -3.82
C ALA A 167 9.98 19.71 -4.61
N PRO A 168 9.95 20.50 -5.71
CA PRO A 168 11.10 20.62 -6.62
C PRO A 168 12.36 21.21 -5.99
N ASN A 169 12.23 21.90 -4.87
CA ASN A 169 13.34 22.50 -4.13
C ASN A 169 13.83 21.65 -2.95
N ALA A 170 13.21 20.49 -2.70
CA ALA A 170 13.67 19.58 -1.69
C ALA A 170 15.02 18.95 -2.05
N THR A 171 15.87 18.75 -1.07
CA THR A 171 17.13 18.00 -1.23
C THR A 171 16.84 16.51 -1.13
N ILE A 172 17.38 15.73 -2.06
CA ILE A 172 17.28 14.27 -2.04
C ILE A 172 18.54 13.67 -1.43
N ALA A 173 18.36 12.90 -0.36
CA ALA A 173 19.36 11.99 0.15
C ALA A 173 19.04 10.57 -0.32
N SER A 174 19.88 10.00 -1.18
CA SER A 174 19.67 8.66 -1.72
C SER A 174 20.37 7.63 -0.86
N ILE A 175 19.61 6.66 -0.37
CA ILE A 175 20.14 5.46 0.29
C ILE A 175 20.21 4.36 -0.76
N GLY A 176 21.39 4.14 -1.30
CA GLY A 176 21.63 3.09 -2.29
C GLY A 176 21.68 1.73 -1.65
N ASN A 177 20.96 0.82 -2.28
CA ASN A 177 20.94 -0.59 -1.99
C ASN A 177 20.30 -0.96 -0.65
N HIS A 178 19.22 -1.53 -0.58
CA HIS A 178 19.03 -2.95 -0.33
C HIS A 178 17.74 -3.30 0.33
N TYR A 179 17.10 -4.16 -0.35
CA TYR A 179 15.96 -4.96 0.11
C TYR A 179 16.39 -6.19 0.94
N SER A 180 17.60 -6.27 1.44
CA SER A 180 18.04 -7.48 2.12
C SER A 180 18.48 -7.26 3.56
N GLY A 181 17.66 -7.74 4.49
CA GLY A 181 18.03 -7.99 5.88
C GLY A 181 18.46 -6.74 6.66
N GLY A 182 19.52 -6.86 7.43
CA GLY A 182 20.01 -5.84 8.33
C GLY A 182 20.41 -4.50 7.66
N HIS A 183 20.75 -4.51 6.39
CA HIS A 183 21.11 -3.27 5.69
C HIS A 183 19.93 -2.31 5.51
N SER A 184 18.71 -2.84 5.31
CA SER A 184 17.50 -2.01 5.28
C SER A 184 17.28 -1.31 6.62
N LEU A 185 17.40 -2.06 7.72
CA LEU A 185 17.23 -1.52 9.07
C LEU A 185 18.26 -0.44 9.40
N ASP A 186 19.52 -0.62 8.97
CA ASP A 186 20.57 0.38 9.13
C ASP A 186 20.26 1.65 8.33
N GLY A 187 19.77 1.53 7.10
CA GLY A 187 19.34 2.66 6.29
C GLY A 187 18.15 3.42 6.89
N TRP A 188 17.19 2.71 7.44
CA TRP A 188 16.03 3.33 8.11
C TRP A 188 16.45 4.09 9.37
N ARG A 189 17.38 3.49 10.15
CA ARG A 189 17.94 4.14 11.33
C ARG A 189 18.76 5.38 10.96
N TRP A 190 19.55 5.32 9.88
CA TRP A 190 20.31 6.47 9.40
C TRP A 190 19.39 7.67 9.07
N ILE A 191 18.19 7.45 8.54
CA ILE A 191 17.21 8.53 8.34
C ILE A 191 16.85 9.20 9.67
N ALA A 192 16.78 8.44 10.76
CA ALA A 192 16.44 8.95 12.07
C ALA A 192 17.63 9.58 12.81
N GLU A 193 18.87 9.27 12.42
CA GLU A 193 20.09 9.66 13.16
C GLU A 193 20.99 10.64 12.40
N GLY A 194 20.90 10.69 11.07
CA GLY A 194 21.84 11.44 10.24
C GLY A 194 23.23 10.81 10.14
N ASN A 195 24.16 11.57 9.63
CA ASN A 195 25.55 11.13 9.40
C ASN A 195 26.36 10.98 10.70
N ASP A 196 26.02 11.71 11.73
CA ASP A 196 26.68 11.64 13.02
C ASP A 196 26.16 10.49 13.89
N GLY A 197 25.07 9.84 13.46
CA GLY A 197 24.42 8.74 14.17
C GLY A 197 23.76 9.18 15.47
N ASN A 198 23.34 10.45 15.61
CA ASN A 198 22.79 11.00 16.83
C ASN A 198 21.33 11.47 16.63
N PRO A 199 20.34 10.75 17.15
CA PRO A 199 18.94 11.14 16.99
C PRO A 199 18.54 12.42 17.74
N GLU A 200 19.40 12.93 18.63
CA GLU A 200 19.12 14.15 19.42
C GLU A 200 19.56 15.44 18.71
N THR A 201 20.30 15.33 17.61
CA THR A 201 20.75 16.47 16.80
C THR A 201 19.94 16.57 15.53
N TRP A 202 19.44 17.77 15.22
CA TRP A 202 18.66 18.04 14.01
C TRP A 202 19.45 18.90 13.02
N ASP A 203 20.63 18.45 12.66
CA ASP A 203 21.54 19.21 11.80
C ASP A 203 21.90 18.49 10.51
N ASP A 204 21.69 17.18 10.41
CA ASP A 204 22.02 16.41 9.23
C ASP A 204 21.09 15.22 8.91
N GLN A 205 20.02 15.03 9.69
CA GLN A 205 19.02 13.98 9.40
C GLN A 205 18.13 14.37 8.21
N PRO A 206 17.77 13.42 7.35
CA PRO A 206 16.60 13.57 6.49
C PRO A 206 15.32 13.71 7.32
N HIS A 207 14.46 14.64 6.93
CA HIS A 207 13.18 14.84 7.62
C HIS A 207 12.17 13.75 7.27
N ILE A 208 12.19 13.28 6.02
CA ILE A 208 11.19 12.36 5.47
C ILE A 208 11.87 11.19 4.79
N GLY A 209 11.55 9.96 5.22
CA GLY A 209 11.86 8.73 4.51
C GLY A 209 10.78 8.38 3.49
N SER A 210 11.16 7.97 2.28
CA SER A 210 10.24 7.52 1.23
C SER A 210 10.55 6.09 0.84
N PHE A 211 9.64 5.16 1.14
CA PHE A 211 9.84 3.71 1.02
C PHE A 211 8.84 3.11 0.03
N SER A 212 9.23 3.07 -1.24
CA SER A 212 8.42 2.50 -2.32
C SER A 212 8.70 1.02 -2.51
N PHE A 213 8.78 0.26 -1.44
CA PHE A 213 9.03 -1.18 -1.46
C PHE A 213 8.28 -1.89 -0.34
N GLY A 214 8.20 -3.22 -0.43
CA GLY A 214 7.64 -4.06 0.61
C GLY A 214 8.10 -5.52 0.47
N TYR A 215 7.96 -6.27 1.54
CA TYR A 215 8.29 -7.70 1.60
C TYR A 215 7.01 -8.51 1.41
N SER A 216 6.81 -9.04 0.21
CA SER A 216 5.62 -9.81 -0.16
C SER A 216 5.57 -11.22 0.45
N SER A 217 6.71 -11.70 0.94
CA SER A 217 6.81 -13.02 1.59
C SER A 217 6.57 -12.99 3.10
N ILE A 218 6.31 -11.79 3.66
CA ILE A 218 6.02 -11.63 5.08
C ILE A 218 4.52 -11.46 5.23
N ASP A 219 3.90 -12.40 5.90
CA ASP A 219 2.46 -12.51 6.06
C ASP A 219 1.94 -12.15 7.46
N ASP A 220 2.83 -11.84 8.37
CA ASP A 220 2.54 -11.37 9.71
C ASP A 220 2.61 -9.83 9.84
N SER A 221 2.04 -9.14 8.85
CA SER A 221 2.11 -7.68 8.71
C SER A 221 1.55 -6.94 9.93
N GLY A 222 2.40 -6.10 10.53
CA GLY A 222 2.09 -5.38 11.77
C GLY A 222 2.54 -6.07 13.06
N ALA A 223 2.76 -7.39 13.06
CA ALA A 223 3.42 -8.14 14.14
C ALA A 223 4.86 -8.55 13.78
N ASP A 224 5.29 -8.27 12.57
CA ASP A 224 6.62 -8.58 12.08
C ASP A 224 7.68 -7.62 12.63
N SER A 225 8.93 -8.08 12.62
CA SER A 225 10.05 -7.32 13.17
C SER A 225 10.38 -6.02 12.42
N TYR A 226 10.07 -5.92 11.13
CA TYR A 226 10.31 -4.72 10.34
C TYR A 226 9.30 -3.62 10.68
N SER A 227 8.02 -3.97 10.75
CA SER A 227 6.96 -3.04 11.15
C SER A 227 7.19 -2.54 12.58
N LEU A 228 7.50 -3.43 13.52
CA LEU A 228 7.79 -3.07 14.90
C LEU A 228 9.05 -2.22 15.04
N TYR A 229 10.08 -2.48 14.23
CA TYR A 229 11.30 -1.67 14.25
C TYR A 229 11.03 -0.23 13.76
N LEU A 230 10.24 -0.09 12.71
CA LEU A 230 9.89 1.22 12.19
C LEU A 230 8.99 2.01 13.14
N ASP A 231 8.08 1.33 13.83
CA ASP A 231 7.30 1.91 14.93
C ASP A 231 8.19 2.42 16.06
N TRP A 232 9.20 1.63 16.44
CA TRP A 232 10.16 2.06 17.44
C TRP A 232 10.96 3.29 16.98
N LEU A 233 11.41 3.32 15.74
CA LEU A 233 12.15 4.47 15.19
C LEU A 233 11.34 5.76 15.27
N THR A 234 10.06 5.72 14.91
CA THR A 234 9.20 6.91 14.79
C THR A 234 8.59 7.37 16.11
N ARG A 235 8.47 6.49 17.10
CA ARG A 235 7.75 6.79 18.34
C ARG A 235 8.65 6.94 19.54
N VAL A 236 9.74 6.18 19.57
CA VAL A 236 10.65 6.11 20.73
C VAL A 236 11.97 6.76 20.41
N TYR A 237 12.55 6.37 19.27
CA TYR A 237 13.92 6.70 18.97
C TYR A 237 14.08 8.12 18.42
N ASN A 238 13.29 8.49 17.41
CA ASN A 238 13.22 9.86 16.90
C ASN A 238 11.80 10.16 16.42
N ASN A 239 11.03 10.82 17.26
CA ASN A 239 9.61 11.13 16.99
C ASN A 239 9.38 12.37 16.10
N GLN A 240 10.42 12.89 15.48
CA GLN A 240 10.34 14.01 14.53
C GLN A 240 10.65 13.59 13.09
N THR A 241 11.06 12.34 12.86
CA THR A 241 11.26 11.80 11.51
C THR A 241 9.97 11.17 11.00
N HIS A 242 9.62 11.46 9.77
CA HIS A 242 8.42 10.95 9.11
C HIS A 242 8.78 9.95 8.03
N TYR A 243 7.94 8.92 7.86
CA TYR A 243 8.13 7.91 6.83
C TYR A 243 6.85 7.75 6.02
N ALA A 244 6.95 7.91 4.70
CA ALA A 244 5.91 7.51 3.77
C ALA A 244 6.28 6.11 3.23
N VAL A 245 5.38 5.15 3.37
CA VAL A 245 5.65 3.74 3.04
C VAL A 245 4.54 3.17 2.18
N ALA A 246 4.92 2.49 1.11
CA ALA A 246 3.97 1.88 0.19
C ALA A 246 3.15 0.77 0.85
N LEU A 247 1.82 0.84 0.67
CA LEU A 247 0.89 -0.17 1.18
C LEU A 247 1.02 -1.52 0.47
N GLY A 248 1.41 -1.50 -0.80
CA GLY A 248 1.58 -2.66 -1.66
C GLY A 248 0.59 -2.74 -2.81
N ASN A 249 0.93 -3.56 -3.81
CA ASN A 249 0.18 -3.74 -5.05
C ASN A 249 -0.35 -5.17 -5.20
N GLY A 250 -0.62 -5.83 -4.10
CA GLY A 250 -0.91 -7.27 -4.04
C GLY A 250 -2.37 -7.63 -4.24
N GLY A 251 -3.24 -6.67 -4.48
CA GLY A 251 -4.63 -7.00 -4.73
C GLY A 251 -5.61 -6.21 -3.88
N HIS A 252 -6.87 -6.53 -4.05
CA HIS A 252 -7.99 -5.83 -3.45
C HIS A 252 -8.63 -6.61 -2.28
N GLY A 253 -8.01 -7.68 -1.82
CA GLY A 253 -8.43 -8.38 -0.60
C GLY A 253 -8.21 -7.53 0.65
N TYR A 254 -9.03 -7.72 1.66
CA TYR A 254 -8.84 -7.09 2.97
C TYR A 254 -7.74 -7.80 3.77
N GLY A 255 -6.96 -7.02 4.49
CA GLY A 255 -5.85 -7.55 5.28
C GLY A 255 -4.55 -7.74 4.48
N THR A 256 -4.47 -7.20 3.26
CA THR A 256 -3.36 -7.44 2.33
C THR A 256 -2.18 -6.48 2.48
N VAL A 257 -2.12 -5.73 3.57
CA VAL A 257 -1.06 -4.73 3.82
C VAL A 257 0.32 -5.35 3.76
N ALA A 258 1.21 -4.77 2.95
CA ALA A 258 2.58 -5.24 2.83
C ALA A 258 3.47 -4.71 3.96
N VAL A 259 4.46 -5.51 4.37
CA VAL A 259 5.49 -5.10 5.33
C VAL A 259 6.55 -4.24 4.62
N PRO A 260 7.00 -3.09 5.19
CA PRO A 260 6.67 -2.53 6.48
C PRO A 260 5.55 -1.47 6.47
N GLY A 261 4.73 -1.43 5.41
CA GLY A 261 3.58 -0.52 5.31
C GLY A 261 2.54 -0.71 6.41
N ALA A 262 2.63 -1.79 7.17
CA ALA A 262 1.78 -2.11 8.31
C ALA A 262 2.21 -1.45 9.63
N SER A 263 3.26 -0.64 9.64
CA SER A 263 3.72 0.11 10.82
C SER A 263 2.76 1.23 11.18
N GLN A 264 2.64 1.55 12.46
CA GLN A 264 1.70 2.57 12.96
C GLN A 264 2.25 3.98 12.98
N GLY A 265 3.53 4.13 13.20
CA GLY A 265 4.19 5.44 13.34
C GLY A 265 4.54 6.13 12.02
N ILE A 266 4.02 5.64 10.91
CA ILE A 266 4.34 6.09 9.56
C ILE A 266 3.10 6.66 8.84
N PHE A 267 3.27 7.06 7.60
CA PHE A 267 2.18 7.22 6.64
C PHE A 267 2.16 6.01 5.72
N SER A 268 1.23 5.08 5.93
CA SER A 268 0.99 4.00 4.99
C SER A 268 0.18 4.52 3.79
N VAL A 269 0.71 4.34 2.58
CA VAL A 269 0.23 5.06 1.39
C VAL A 269 -0.43 4.12 0.40
N GLY A 270 -1.71 4.35 0.16
CA GLY A 270 -2.49 3.70 -0.88
C GLY A 270 -2.46 4.46 -2.21
N ALA A 271 -2.82 3.76 -3.29
CA ALA A 271 -2.75 4.27 -4.66
C ALA A 271 -4.13 4.52 -5.26
N PHE A 272 -4.34 5.75 -5.74
CA PHE A 272 -5.53 6.15 -6.47
C PHE A 272 -5.15 6.62 -7.87
N SER A 273 -6.13 6.64 -8.78
CA SER A 273 -5.90 6.99 -10.18
C SER A 273 -5.85 8.50 -10.40
N SER A 274 -4.94 8.93 -11.27
CA SER A 274 -4.92 10.27 -11.85
C SER A 274 -5.24 10.29 -13.35
N SER A 275 -5.68 9.15 -13.89
CA SER A 275 -6.00 9.06 -15.31
C SER A 275 -7.17 9.99 -15.67
N THR A 276 -7.01 10.71 -16.78
CA THR A 276 -8.06 11.60 -17.31
C THR A 276 -9.21 10.84 -17.96
N ASN A 277 -9.04 9.55 -18.20
CA ASN A 277 -10.07 8.70 -18.76
C ASN A 277 -10.99 8.18 -17.67
N GLN A 278 -11.75 9.08 -17.02
CA GLN A 278 -12.85 8.76 -16.09
C GLN A 278 -12.46 8.08 -14.76
N LEU A 279 -11.19 7.77 -14.52
CA LEU A 279 -10.74 7.10 -13.30
C LEU A 279 -10.09 8.04 -12.28
N TRP A 280 -10.22 9.35 -12.47
CA TRP A 280 -9.63 10.34 -11.57
C TRP A 280 -10.16 10.19 -10.14
N GLY A 281 -9.25 10.03 -9.21
CA GLY A 281 -9.58 9.94 -7.79
C GLY A 281 -10.21 8.63 -7.35
N GLN A 282 -10.15 7.59 -8.17
CA GLN A 282 -10.61 6.26 -7.81
C GLN A 282 -9.50 5.38 -7.28
N SER A 283 -9.85 4.46 -6.38
CA SER A 283 -8.90 3.46 -5.88
C SER A 283 -8.36 2.60 -7.01
N ALA A 284 -7.06 2.43 -7.08
CA ALA A 284 -6.48 1.48 -8.01
C ALA A 284 -6.97 0.05 -7.67
N PRO A 285 -7.38 -0.76 -8.66
CA PRO A 285 -7.96 -2.07 -8.39
C PRO A 285 -6.99 -3.06 -7.75
N TRP A 286 -5.70 -2.84 -7.91
CA TRP A 286 -4.63 -3.65 -7.32
C TRP A 286 -4.10 -3.09 -5.99
N ASN A 287 -4.65 -2.01 -5.49
CA ASN A 287 -4.23 -1.41 -4.22
C ASN A 287 -4.51 -2.36 -3.04
N ASN A 288 -3.53 -2.58 -2.19
CA ASN A 288 -3.72 -3.33 -0.96
C ASN A 288 -4.68 -2.61 -0.02
N ARG A 289 -5.26 -3.35 0.93
CA ARG A 289 -6.25 -2.85 1.88
C ARG A 289 -5.98 -3.34 3.28
N GLY A 290 -6.35 -2.52 4.26
CA GLY A 290 -6.38 -2.92 5.65
C GLY A 290 -7.51 -3.90 6.01
N PRO A 291 -7.63 -4.24 7.28
CA PRO A 291 -6.66 -3.95 8.33
C PRO A 291 -5.39 -4.80 8.19
N ASN A 292 -4.31 -4.48 8.91
CA ASN A 292 -3.22 -5.45 9.04
C ASN A 292 -3.59 -6.58 10.00
N ILE A 293 -2.76 -7.61 10.19
CA ILE A 293 -3.14 -8.79 10.97
C ILE A 293 -3.32 -8.54 12.47
N VAL A 294 -2.77 -7.45 12.97
CA VAL A 294 -3.05 -7.02 14.36
C VAL A 294 -4.28 -6.11 14.43
N GLY A 295 -4.96 -5.89 13.32
CA GLY A 295 -6.23 -5.18 13.22
C GLY A 295 -6.12 -3.66 13.15
N ARG A 296 -4.94 -3.14 12.85
CA ARG A 296 -4.74 -1.70 12.67
C ARG A 296 -5.27 -1.24 11.33
N MET A 297 -5.74 -0.01 11.29
CA MET A 297 -6.27 0.58 10.07
C MET A 297 -5.15 0.99 9.13
N ASP A 298 -5.27 0.54 7.89
CA ASP A 298 -4.44 0.90 6.75
C ASP A 298 -5.31 1.02 5.48
N PRO A 299 -4.94 1.85 4.50
CA PRO A 299 -3.87 2.84 4.52
C PRO A 299 -4.15 3.99 5.49
N ASP A 300 -3.13 4.82 5.78
CA ASP A 300 -3.35 6.08 6.47
C ASP A 300 -3.89 7.14 5.52
N ILE A 301 -3.32 7.19 4.32
CA ILE A 301 -3.62 8.19 3.31
C ILE A 301 -3.47 7.62 1.90
N VAL A 302 -4.13 8.23 0.95
CA VAL A 302 -3.99 7.85 -0.46
C VAL A 302 -3.51 9.02 -1.31
N ALA A 303 -2.76 8.69 -2.36
CA ALA A 303 -2.23 9.65 -3.32
C ALA A 303 -2.27 9.07 -4.74
N VAL A 304 -1.85 9.86 -5.73
CA VAL A 304 -1.74 9.40 -7.10
C VAL A 304 -0.78 8.22 -7.21
N GLY A 305 -1.28 7.09 -7.68
CA GLY A 305 -0.49 5.88 -7.87
C GLY A 305 -0.69 5.20 -9.21
N TRP A 306 -1.51 5.74 -10.09
CA TRP A 306 -1.81 5.11 -11.37
C TRP A 306 -1.58 6.09 -12.54
N SER A 307 -0.76 5.65 -13.51
CA SER A 307 -0.52 6.31 -14.79
C SER A 307 0.06 7.73 -14.70
N ALA A 308 1.19 7.91 -14.01
CA ALA A 308 1.95 9.15 -14.08
C ALA A 308 3.23 8.99 -14.91
N THR A 309 3.71 10.10 -15.46
CA THR A 309 5.01 10.17 -16.11
C THR A 309 6.10 10.47 -15.10
N GLY A 310 7.20 9.73 -15.13
CA GLY A 310 8.37 9.96 -14.28
C GLY A 310 9.68 9.90 -15.07
N ASP A 311 10.73 10.47 -14.51
CA ASP A 311 12.07 10.41 -15.10
C ASP A 311 12.72 9.05 -14.84
N ILE A 312 13.45 8.56 -15.83
CA ILE A 312 14.29 7.36 -15.73
C ILE A 312 15.76 7.75 -15.86
N PRO A 313 16.69 6.90 -15.41
CA PRO A 313 18.12 7.12 -15.64
C PRO A 313 18.41 7.30 -17.13
N LEU A 314 19.26 8.26 -17.46
CA LEU A 314 19.64 8.54 -18.87
C LEU A 314 20.19 7.31 -19.57
N ASN A 315 20.84 6.40 -18.82
CA ASN A 315 21.41 5.16 -19.36
C ASN A 315 20.35 4.10 -19.71
N LEU A 316 19.09 4.32 -19.34
CA LEU A 316 17.95 3.45 -19.63
C LEU A 316 16.94 4.08 -20.61
N ARG A 317 17.30 5.21 -21.22
CA ARG A 317 16.42 5.89 -22.19
C ARG A 317 16.02 4.94 -23.34
N ASN A 318 14.75 5.00 -23.71
CA ASN A 318 14.20 4.19 -24.79
C ASN A 318 14.59 4.76 -26.18
N ASN A 319 14.50 3.93 -27.22
CA ASN A 319 14.73 4.31 -28.62
C ASN A 319 13.92 5.56 -29.01
N GLY A 320 14.52 6.73 -28.95
CA GLY A 320 13.87 7.99 -29.30
C GLY A 320 14.19 9.17 -28.38
N ASN A 321 15.22 9.06 -27.55
CA ASN A 321 15.74 10.12 -26.68
C ASN A 321 14.82 10.54 -25.52
N SER A 322 13.84 9.72 -25.16
CA SER A 322 13.01 10.00 -23.99
C SER A 322 13.63 9.40 -22.74
N ALA A 323 13.96 10.24 -21.77
CA ALA A 323 14.38 9.83 -20.43
C ALA A 323 13.21 9.79 -19.46
N THR A 324 11.99 9.56 -19.94
CA THR A 324 10.78 9.43 -19.14
C THR A 324 10.00 8.17 -19.51
N THR A 325 9.21 7.69 -18.58
CA THR A 325 8.26 6.59 -18.82
C THR A 325 6.98 6.80 -18.01
N THR A 326 5.90 6.17 -18.45
CA THR A 326 4.67 6.07 -17.67
C THR A 326 4.79 4.92 -16.69
N TRP A 327 4.41 5.15 -15.45
CA TRP A 327 4.49 4.15 -14.39
C TRP A 327 3.36 4.31 -13.35
N GLY A 328 3.27 3.36 -12.44
CA GLY A 328 2.25 3.35 -11.39
C GLY A 328 2.65 2.41 -10.26
N GLY A 329 1.78 2.29 -9.29
CA GLY A 329 1.95 1.50 -8.09
C GLY A 329 1.77 2.36 -6.84
N THR A 330 1.59 1.74 -5.69
CA THR A 330 1.80 2.41 -4.40
C THR A 330 3.23 2.96 -4.31
N SER A 331 4.14 2.40 -5.12
CA SER A 331 5.49 2.93 -5.34
C SER A 331 5.52 4.34 -5.92
N LEU A 332 4.51 4.77 -6.67
CA LEU A 332 4.34 6.15 -7.16
C LEU A 332 3.65 7.02 -6.12
N ALA A 333 2.60 6.51 -5.49
CA ALA A 333 1.84 7.25 -4.48
C ALA A 333 2.71 7.66 -3.27
N THR A 334 3.64 6.80 -2.88
CA THR A 334 4.55 7.02 -1.75
C THR A 334 5.47 8.23 -1.92
N PRO A 335 6.25 8.37 -2.99
CA PRO A 335 7.12 9.55 -3.16
C PRO A 335 6.31 10.82 -3.45
N ILE A 336 5.14 10.74 -4.09
CA ILE A 336 4.22 11.87 -4.17
C ILE A 336 3.83 12.33 -2.76
N THR A 337 3.43 11.39 -1.89
CA THR A 337 3.13 11.69 -0.50
C THR A 337 4.34 12.29 0.22
N ALA A 338 5.54 11.74 0.06
CA ALA A 338 6.76 12.27 0.68
C ALA A 338 7.06 13.72 0.24
N GLY A 339 6.88 14.03 -1.04
CA GLY A 339 7.04 15.40 -1.54
C GLY A 339 5.97 16.35 -0.99
N LEU A 340 4.72 15.92 -0.89
CA LEU A 340 3.65 16.72 -0.29
C LEU A 340 3.87 16.93 1.23
N LEU A 341 4.37 15.90 1.94
CA LEU A 341 4.76 16.04 3.35
C LEU A 341 5.86 17.08 3.52
N ALA A 342 6.86 17.11 2.62
CA ALA A 342 7.94 18.14 2.69
C ALA A 342 7.39 19.57 2.55
N VAL A 343 6.40 19.78 1.69
CA VAL A 343 5.73 21.08 1.53
C VAL A 343 4.96 21.46 2.81
N VAL A 344 4.21 20.51 3.37
CA VAL A 344 3.42 20.78 4.59
C VAL A 344 4.32 20.95 5.81
N GLU A 345 5.40 20.18 5.91
CA GLU A 345 6.38 20.31 7.00
C GLU A 345 7.12 21.65 6.97
N GLN A 346 7.48 22.13 5.77
CA GLN A 346 8.03 23.48 5.61
C GLN A 346 7.05 24.54 6.11
N ALA A 347 5.79 24.47 5.70
CA ALA A 347 4.75 25.40 6.16
C ALA A 347 4.52 25.29 7.67
N TRP A 348 4.60 24.08 8.22
CA TRP A 348 4.52 23.87 9.67
C TRP A 348 5.66 24.59 10.41
N PHE A 349 6.89 24.41 9.94
CA PHE A 349 8.07 25.07 10.52
C PHE A 349 7.98 26.61 10.41
N GLU A 350 7.56 27.13 9.27
CA GLU A 350 7.38 28.56 9.06
C GLU A 350 6.32 29.17 10.01
N THR A 351 5.29 28.40 10.33
CA THR A 351 4.19 28.84 11.20
C THR A 351 4.53 28.70 12.68
N ASN A 352 5.14 27.58 13.09
CA ASN A 352 5.34 27.22 14.50
C ASN A 352 6.77 27.46 14.99
N GLY A 353 7.75 27.58 14.10
CA GLY A 353 9.17 27.79 14.42
C GLY A 353 9.90 26.54 14.88
N ASP A 354 9.26 25.37 14.76
CA ASP A 354 9.80 24.05 15.12
C ASP A 354 9.27 22.98 14.20
N TYR A 355 10.01 21.89 14.05
CA TYR A 355 9.57 20.73 13.26
C TYR A 355 8.50 19.92 14.01
N PRO A 356 7.52 19.34 13.31
CA PRO A 356 6.44 18.63 13.95
C PRO A 356 6.89 17.28 14.50
N MET A 357 6.27 16.88 15.61
CA MET A 357 6.33 15.50 16.06
C MET A 357 5.50 14.59 15.17
N SER A 358 5.91 13.35 15.00
CA SER A 358 5.34 12.37 14.07
C SER A 358 3.82 12.23 14.26
N GLN A 359 3.34 11.94 15.47
CA GLN A 359 1.91 11.69 15.68
C GLN A 359 1.02 12.94 15.48
N PRO A 360 1.33 14.12 16.06
CA PRO A 360 0.55 15.33 15.77
C PRO A 360 0.55 15.73 14.30
N PHE A 361 1.67 15.54 13.61
CA PHE A 361 1.76 15.84 12.19
C PHE A 361 0.93 14.88 11.35
N ARG A 362 0.98 13.60 11.68
CA ARG A 362 0.15 12.59 11.03
C ARG A 362 -1.34 12.90 11.22
N ASP A 363 -1.80 13.14 12.45
CA ASP A 363 -3.17 13.52 12.74
C ASP A 363 -3.61 14.75 11.93
N PHE A 364 -2.74 15.76 11.85
CA PHE A 364 -3.00 16.98 11.11
C PHE A 364 -3.15 16.74 9.59
N VAL A 365 -2.22 15.98 9.01
CA VAL A 365 -2.25 15.65 7.58
C VAL A 365 -3.50 14.84 7.22
N LEU A 366 -3.84 13.83 8.02
CA LEU A 366 -5.02 13.01 7.78
C LEU A 366 -6.32 13.83 7.89
N ALA A 367 -6.43 14.69 8.92
CA ALA A 367 -7.62 15.51 9.13
C ALA A 367 -7.82 16.59 8.04
N THR A 368 -6.78 16.91 7.28
CA THR A 368 -6.85 17.88 6.16
C THR A 368 -6.96 17.21 4.79
N ALA A 369 -7.01 15.89 4.73
CA ALA A 369 -7.20 15.14 3.49
C ALA A 369 -8.61 15.30 2.92
N ASP A 370 -8.81 14.95 1.66
CA ASP A 370 -10.10 14.94 0.99
C ASP A 370 -10.76 13.57 1.13
N ASP A 371 -11.92 13.53 1.77
CA ASP A 371 -12.76 12.34 1.84
C ASP A 371 -13.24 11.97 0.43
N ARG A 372 -12.91 10.75 -0.03
CA ARG A 372 -13.30 10.24 -1.34
C ARG A 372 -14.53 9.33 -1.29
N GLY A 373 -15.10 9.11 -0.10
CA GLY A 373 -16.30 8.32 0.09
C GLY A 373 -16.09 6.81 0.12
N TYR A 374 -14.84 6.35 0.16
CA TYR A 374 -14.53 4.93 0.32
C TYR A 374 -14.55 4.51 1.78
N ASP A 375 -14.58 3.20 2.03
CA ASP A 375 -14.43 2.70 3.38
C ASP A 375 -13.02 2.96 3.95
N PRO A 376 -12.88 2.96 5.29
CA PRO A 376 -11.61 3.30 5.95
C PRO A 376 -10.42 2.42 5.55
N PHE A 377 -10.66 1.15 5.22
CA PHE A 377 -9.59 0.22 4.83
C PHE A 377 -9.13 0.39 3.37
N VAL A 378 -9.81 1.24 2.60
CA VAL A 378 -9.43 1.59 1.23
C VAL A 378 -8.76 2.94 1.16
N GLN A 379 -9.30 3.96 1.86
CA GLN A 379 -8.82 5.34 1.73
C GLN A 379 -8.09 5.89 2.95
N GLY A 380 -8.21 5.27 4.13
CA GLY A 380 -7.73 5.86 5.38
C GLY A 380 -8.39 7.21 5.67
N GLY A 381 -7.58 8.24 5.92
CA GLY A 381 -8.05 9.62 6.08
C GLY A 381 -8.51 10.29 4.77
N GLY A 382 -8.21 9.70 3.61
CA GLY A 382 -8.60 10.20 2.31
C GLY A 382 -7.43 10.58 1.39
N TRP A 383 -7.72 11.33 0.33
CA TRP A 383 -6.74 11.82 -0.63
C TRP A 383 -5.95 12.99 -0.06
N PHE A 384 -4.61 12.88 -0.08
CA PHE A 384 -3.74 13.90 0.46
C PHE A 384 -3.95 15.27 -0.21
N ASN A 385 -4.29 16.26 0.59
CA ASN A 385 -4.50 17.64 0.14
C ASN A 385 -3.53 18.61 0.83
N ALA A 386 -2.32 18.75 0.28
CA ALA A 386 -1.32 19.67 0.82
C ALA A 386 -1.76 21.14 0.76
N SER A 387 -2.59 21.52 -0.23
CA SER A 387 -3.12 22.89 -0.32
C SER A 387 -4.04 23.22 0.86
N ARG A 388 -4.89 22.26 1.28
CA ARG A 388 -5.70 22.47 2.47
C ARG A 388 -4.87 22.45 3.75
N ALA A 389 -3.89 21.55 3.83
CA ALA A 389 -2.99 21.49 4.98
C ALA A 389 -2.23 22.83 5.18
N THR A 390 -1.63 23.38 4.13
CA THR A 390 -0.93 24.66 4.19
C THR A 390 -1.87 25.83 4.48
N ALA A 391 -3.04 25.90 3.84
CA ALA A 391 -4.07 26.91 4.13
C ALA A 391 -4.55 26.82 5.59
N THR A 392 -4.58 25.63 6.18
CA THR A 392 -4.95 25.42 7.58
C THR A 392 -3.86 25.95 8.52
N LEU A 393 -2.59 25.75 8.20
CA LEU A 393 -1.46 26.32 8.93
C LEU A 393 -1.42 27.85 8.84
N ASP A 394 -1.75 28.41 7.68
CA ASP A 394 -1.86 29.86 7.46
C ASP A 394 -3.06 30.49 8.18
N GLY A 395 -4.00 29.68 8.69
CA GLY A 395 -5.20 30.16 9.37
C GLY A 395 -6.25 30.74 8.44
N ASP A 396 -6.35 30.22 7.24
CA ASP A 396 -7.33 30.64 6.25
C ASP A 396 -8.77 30.41 6.73
N ASN A 397 -9.68 31.30 6.32
CA ASN A 397 -11.08 31.16 6.69
C ASN A 397 -11.71 29.91 6.08
N GLY A 398 -12.39 29.15 6.93
CA GLY A 398 -13.04 27.88 6.52
C GLY A 398 -12.20 26.65 6.81
N THR A 399 -10.94 26.82 7.24
CA THR A 399 -10.05 25.71 7.58
C THR A 399 -10.23 25.25 9.01
N TRP A 400 -10.07 23.95 9.21
CA TRP A 400 -10.22 23.30 10.50
C TRP A 400 -9.44 21.98 10.53
N SER A 401 -9.18 21.51 11.72
CA SER A 401 -8.60 20.19 11.97
C SER A 401 -9.29 19.46 13.11
N VAL A 402 -9.02 18.18 13.24
CA VAL A 402 -9.59 17.32 14.27
C VAL A 402 -8.53 16.39 14.82
N THR A 403 -8.62 16.10 16.11
CA THR A 403 -7.75 15.16 16.82
C THR A 403 -8.59 14.31 17.79
N PRO A 404 -8.50 12.99 17.73
CA PRO A 404 -7.71 12.14 16.82
C PRO A 404 -8.24 12.15 15.40
N SER A 405 -7.37 11.86 14.43
CA SER A 405 -7.72 11.75 13.02
C SER A 405 -8.21 10.35 12.61
N GLN A 406 -8.10 9.39 13.48
CA GLN A 406 -8.67 8.05 13.37
C GLN A 406 -8.92 7.50 14.76
N TRP A 407 -9.93 6.68 14.89
CA TRP A 407 -10.17 5.98 16.12
C TRP A 407 -10.39 4.50 15.86
N MET A 408 -9.42 3.76 16.28
CA MET A 408 -9.54 2.33 16.39
C MET A 408 -9.72 2.00 17.86
N THR A 409 -10.61 1.05 18.13
CA THR A 409 -10.79 0.59 19.46
C THR A 409 -9.47 0.08 20.03
N GLY A 410 -8.90 0.65 21.06
CA GLY A 410 -7.70 0.26 21.80
C GLY A 410 -7.53 1.15 22.98
N THR A 411 -6.74 0.74 23.89
CA THR A 411 -6.30 1.60 24.97
C THR A 411 -5.33 2.61 24.36
N PHE A 412 -5.81 3.81 24.13
CA PHE A 412 -4.94 4.93 23.85
C PHE A 412 -4.16 5.28 25.12
N GLN A 413 -2.91 4.92 25.19
CA GLN A 413 -2.05 5.33 26.29
C GLN A 413 -1.11 6.44 25.84
N GLY A 414 -1.21 7.58 26.54
CA GLY A 414 -0.31 8.70 26.34
C GLY A 414 -0.34 9.32 24.94
N GLU A 415 0.82 9.68 24.45
CA GLU A 415 1.03 10.28 23.13
C GLU A 415 0.97 9.24 22.00
N HIS A 416 1.17 7.98 22.33
CA HIS A 416 1.14 6.89 21.39
C HIS A 416 -0.26 6.25 21.40
N ARG A 417 -1.02 6.59 20.40
CA ARG A 417 -2.34 6.01 20.17
C ARG A 417 -2.20 4.71 19.42
N ASP A 418 -1.61 3.73 20.09
CA ASP A 418 -1.50 2.40 19.54
C ASP A 418 -2.86 1.77 19.44
N ALA A 419 -3.32 1.80 18.26
CA ALA A 419 -4.49 1.14 17.85
C ALA A 419 -4.22 -0.34 17.67
N ASN A 420 -4.12 -1.06 18.74
CA ASN A 420 -4.58 -2.42 18.69
C ASN A 420 -6.09 -2.38 18.61
N ILE A 421 -6.66 -3.35 17.95
CA ILE A 421 -8.12 -3.45 17.82
C ILE A 421 -8.74 -3.26 19.17
N ASN A 422 -9.42 -2.17 19.37
CA ASN A 422 -10.11 -1.88 20.57
C ASN A 422 -11.30 -2.79 20.70
N VAL A 423 -11.28 -3.54 21.71
CA VAL A 423 -12.34 -4.42 22.09
C VAL A 423 -13.32 -3.69 23.00
N ILE A 424 -14.56 -3.64 22.57
CA ILE A 424 -15.67 -3.23 23.42
C ILE A 424 -16.61 -4.44 23.53
N HIS A 425 -16.82 -4.93 24.74
CA HIS A 425 -17.70 -6.07 24.96
C HIS A 425 -19.18 -5.69 24.75
N ARG A 426 -19.97 -6.69 24.48
CA ARG A 426 -21.42 -6.54 24.31
C ARG A 426 -22.04 -5.84 25.52
N GLY A 427 -22.85 -4.84 25.28
CA GLY A 427 -23.50 -4.02 26.30
C GLY A 427 -22.59 -2.98 26.96
N GLU A 428 -21.35 -2.86 26.56
CA GLU A 428 -20.42 -1.83 27.03
C GLU A 428 -20.38 -0.63 26.10
N SER A 429 -19.81 0.44 26.61
CA SER A 429 -19.64 1.68 25.84
C SER A 429 -18.34 2.37 26.17
N GLN A 430 -17.78 3.07 25.19
CA GLN A 430 -16.60 3.90 25.36
C GLN A 430 -16.83 5.30 24.83
N THR A 431 -16.50 6.31 25.63
CA THR A 431 -16.58 7.72 25.23
C THR A 431 -15.21 8.25 24.84
N VAL A 432 -15.14 8.87 23.69
CA VAL A 432 -13.90 9.40 23.10
C VAL A 432 -14.00 10.91 22.95
N PRO A 433 -13.06 11.68 23.46
CA PRO A 433 -13.00 13.11 23.20
C PRO A 433 -12.46 13.36 21.77
N LEU A 434 -13.13 14.24 21.04
CA LEU A 434 -12.74 14.74 19.75
C LEU A 434 -12.50 16.24 19.85
N GLU A 435 -11.32 16.69 19.55
CA GLU A 435 -10.98 18.11 19.53
C GLU A 435 -11.14 18.67 18.12
N LEU A 436 -12.09 19.60 17.95
CA LEU A 436 -12.30 20.34 16.72
C LEU A 436 -11.64 21.72 16.84
N THR A 437 -10.70 22.02 15.98
CA THR A 437 -9.99 23.29 15.93
C THR A 437 -10.34 24.07 14.67
N ASN A 438 -10.87 25.26 14.86
CA ASN A 438 -11.08 26.24 13.79
C ASN A 438 -9.85 27.14 13.71
N HIS A 439 -9.11 27.09 12.61
CA HIS A 439 -7.89 27.85 12.40
C HIS A 439 -8.13 29.24 11.81
N GLY A 440 -9.30 29.47 11.23
CA GLY A 440 -9.63 30.71 10.57
C GLY A 440 -10.14 31.83 11.50
N ASN A 441 -10.28 33.01 10.94
CA ASN A 441 -10.75 34.22 11.64
C ASN A 441 -12.29 34.38 11.65
N SER A 442 -13.02 33.38 11.15
CA SER A 442 -14.49 33.35 11.12
C SER A 442 -15.01 32.14 11.85
N SER A 443 -16.15 32.26 12.55
CA SER A 443 -16.78 31.10 13.19
C SER A 443 -17.22 30.08 12.16
N LEU A 444 -17.13 28.80 12.51
CA LEU A 444 -17.60 27.66 11.70
C LEU A 444 -18.72 26.93 12.44
N ASP A 445 -19.71 26.48 11.68
CA ASP A 445 -20.75 25.58 12.16
C ASP A 445 -20.46 24.18 11.65
N PHE A 446 -20.57 23.18 12.53
CA PHE A 446 -20.32 21.78 12.20
C PHE A 446 -21.58 20.95 12.38
N VAL A 447 -21.85 20.07 11.42
CA VAL A 447 -22.82 18.99 11.53
C VAL A 447 -22.05 17.69 11.59
N ILE A 448 -22.31 16.89 12.62
CA ILE A 448 -21.61 15.63 12.88
C ILE A 448 -22.66 14.52 12.98
N PHE A 449 -22.47 13.46 12.20
CA PHE A 449 -23.39 12.31 12.22
C PHE A 449 -22.64 11.00 11.96
N PRO A 450 -23.05 9.91 12.63
CA PRO A 450 -22.41 8.62 12.51
C PRO A 450 -22.91 7.84 11.30
N VAL A 451 -22.02 7.05 10.71
CA VAL A 451 -22.30 6.09 9.65
C VAL A 451 -21.64 4.77 9.93
N LYS A 452 -22.20 3.69 9.41
CA LYS A 452 -21.57 2.36 9.36
C LYS A 452 -21.65 1.82 7.93
N HIS A 453 -20.75 0.95 7.55
CA HIS A 453 -20.75 0.34 6.24
C HIS A 453 -21.45 -1.02 6.28
N GLU A 454 -22.46 -1.17 5.44
CA GLU A 454 -23.26 -2.39 5.34
C GLU A 454 -23.52 -2.77 3.88
N ALA A 455 -23.92 -4.02 3.66
CA ALA A 455 -24.43 -4.47 2.38
C ALA A 455 -25.79 -3.79 2.08
N LEU A 456 -25.90 -3.18 0.91
CA LEU A 456 -27.05 -2.39 0.50
C LEU A 456 -27.90 -3.09 -0.55
N ALA A 457 -27.25 -3.87 -1.42
CA ALA A 457 -27.91 -4.64 -2.49
C ALA A 457 -27.08 -5.88 -2.80
N HIS A 458 -27.75 -6.89 -3.28
CA HIS A 458 -27.12 -8.17 -3.64
C HIS A 458 -27.94 -8.87 -4.74
N GLU A 459 -27.23 -9.50 -5.67
CA GLU A 459 -27.85 -10.32 -6.71
C GLU A 459 -27.00 -11.57 -6.96
N VAL A 460 -27.66 -12.67 -7.28
CA VAL A 460 -27.04 -13.94 -7.61
C VAL A 460 -27.66 -14.49 -8.88
N GLY A 461 -26.89 -15.18 -9.66
CA GLY A 461 -27.37 -15.82 -10.86
C GLY A 461 -26.53 -17.01 -11.27
N GLN A 462 -26.98 -17.65 -12.32
CA GLN A 462 -26.31 -18.81 -12.90
C GLN A 462 -26.28 -18.65 -14.42
N TRP A 463 -25.14 -18.91 -14.98
CA TRP A 463 -24.92 -18.90 -16.41
C TRP A 463 -24.40 -20.25 -16.87
N ASN A 464 -24.96 -20.77 -17.97
CA ASN A 464 -24.50 -22.02 -18.59
C ASN A 464 -23.62 -21.65 -19.78
N SER A 465 -22.32 -21.75 -19.60
CA SER A 465 -21.35 -21.57 -20.68
C SER A 465 -21.47 -22.73 -21.66
N ILE A 466 -21.73 -22.44 -22.93
CA ILE A 466 -21.91 -23.39 -24.01
C ILE A 466 -20.63 -23.46 -24.86
N GLY A 467 -20.14 -24.64 -25.09
CA GLY A 467 -19.03 -24.87 -26.00
C GLY A 467 -17.64 -24.66 -25.42
N ASN A 468 -16.64 -24.73 -26.27
CA ASN A 468 -15.21 -24.72 -25.91
C ASN A 468 -14.60 -23.34 -25.86
N GLY A 469 -15.30 -22.39 -25.32
CA GLY A 469 -14.81 -21.02 -25.12
C GLY A 469 -14.65 -20.18 -26.39
N SER A 470 -15.30 -20.66 -27.49
CA SER A 470 -15.22 -19.98 -28.79
C SER A 470 -16.40 -19.06 -29.09
N GLU A 471 -17.41 -19.08 -28.25
CA GLU A 471 -18.60 -18.25 -28.43
C GLU A 471 -18.51 -17.10 -27.43
N GLY A 472 -18.61 -15.90 -27.95
CA GLY A 472 -18.63 -14.70 -27.17
C GLY A 472 -17.29 -13.99 -26.95
N GLY A 473 -16.16 -14.56 -27.18
CA GLY A 473 -14.90 -13.90 -27.03
C GLY A 473 -13.85 -14.25 -28.08
N ASP A 474 -13.01 -13.33 -28.44
CA ASP A 474 -11.85 -13.60 -29.27
C ASP A 474 -10.87 -14.48 -28.49
N ASN A 475 -10.80 -15.78 -28.85
CA ASN A 475 -10.05 -16.79 -28.13
C ASN A 475 -8.53 -16.60 -28.09
N ASN A 476 -7.97 -15.59 -28.67
CA ASN A 476 -6.54 -15.59 -28.94
C ASN A 476 -5.76 -14.38 -28.48
N THR A 477 -6.37 -13.33 -28.04
CA THR A 477 -5.62 -12.14 -27.69
C THR A 477 -6.20 -11.47 -26.47
N TRP A 478 -5.68 -11.86 -25.32
CA TRP A 478 -5.76 -10.97 -24.19
C TRP A 478 -4.88 -9.76 -24.49
N ASP A 479 -5.45 -8.73 -25.02
CA ASP A 479 -4.79 -7.43 -25.21
C ASP A 479 -4.90 -6.51 -23.99
N GLY A 480 -5.37 -7.06 -22.91
CA GLY A 480 -5.20 -6.56 -21.54
C GLY A 480 -6.07 -5.40 -21.14
N TYR A 481 -6.73 -4.68 -22.02
CA TYR A 481 -7.39 -3.44 -21.63
C TYR A 481 -8.52 -2.94 -22.53
N GLN A 482 -8.68 -3.42 -23.71
CA GLN A 482 -9.66 -2.84 -24.63
C GLN A 482 -10.14 -3.86 -25.66
N GLY A 483 -11.29 -4.43 -25.45
CA GLY A 483 -11.98 -4.99 -26.55
C GLY A 483 -12.46 -6.43 -26.49
N ASP A 484 -12.05 -7.20 -25.49
CA ASP A 484 -12.66 -8.51 -25.35
C ASP A 484 -14.05 -8.36 -24.73
N ARG A 485 -15.09 -8.62 -25.54
CA ARG A 485 -16.45 -8.66 -25.04
C ARG A 485 -16.60 -9.77 -23.99
N PRO A 486 -17.44 -9.57 -22.98
CA PRO A 486 -17.78 -10.62 -22.02
C PRO A 486 -18.70 -11.66 -22.68
N ASP A 487 -18.66 -12.90 -22.18
CA ASP A 487 -19.62 -13.92 -22.59
C ASP A 487 -21.00 -13.69 -21.96
N LEU A 488 -21.04 -13.02 -20.80
CA LEU A 488 -22.26 -12.60 -20.11
C LEU A 488 -22.09 -11.19 -19.58
N LEU A 489 -23.06 -10.32 -19.84
CA LEU A 489 -23.10 -8.96 -19.34
C LEU A 489 -24.27 -8.78 -18.37
N ILE A 490 -23.98 -8.40 -17.12
CA ILE A 490 -24.95 -8.31 -16.05
C ILE A 490 -25.08 -6.85 -15.62
N PRO A 491 -26.25 -6.21 -15.74
CA PRO A 491 -26.43 -4.84 -15.27
C PRO A 491 -26.41 -4.79 -13.73
N ILE A 492 -25.52 -3.98 -13.16
CA ILE A 492 -25.49 -3.68 -11.72
C ILE A 492 -26.24 -2.38 -11.45
N HIS A 493 -25.99 -1.36 -12.28
CA HIS A 493 -26.66 -0.08 -12.22
C HIS A 493 -26.89 0.45 -13.63
N VAL A 494 -28.10 0.95 -13.90
CA VAL A 494 -28.41 1.66 -15.15
C VAL A 494 -29.39 2.78 -14.82
N ASN A 495 -29.03 3.99 -15.18
CA ASN A 495 -29.83 5.17 -14.93
C ASN A 495 -31.23 5.04 -15.53
N ASN A 496 -32.23 5.52 -14.80
CA ASN A 496 -33.65 5.53 -15.20
C ASN A 496 -34.29 4.15 -15.44
N THR A 497 -33.69 3.06 -15.00
CA THR A 497 -34.23 1.70 -15.11
C THR A 497 -34.58 1.09 -13.75
N THR A 498 -34.91 -0.20 -13.71
CA THR A 498 -35.09 -0.96 -12.46
C THR A 498 -33.78 -1.37 -11.81
N TYR A 499 -32.68 -1.32 -12.55
CA TYR A 499 -31.33 -1.60 -12.04
C TYR A 499 -30.78 -0.32 -11.40
N GLN A 500 -30.96 -0.15 -10.12
CA GLN A 500 -30.55 1.04 -9.40
C GLN A 500 -29.82 0.67 -8.12
N LEU A 501 -28.53 0.98 -8.05
CA LEU A 501 -27.82 0.94 -6.79
C LEU A 501 -28.27 2.04 -5.85
N PRO A 502 -28.28 1.79 -4.53
CA PRO A 502 -28.45 2.83 -3.54
C PRO A 502 -27.43 3.96 -3.69
N LEU A 503 -27.86 5.22 -3.57
CA LEU A 503 -27.01 6.41 -3.76
C LEU A 503 -25.75 6.46 -2.87
N GLN A 504 -25.77 5.75 -1.75
CA GLN A 504 -24.65 5.67 -0.82
C GLN A 504 -23.67 4.53 -1.13
N THR A 505 -23.85 3.83 -2.24
CA THR A 505 -22.92 2.74 -2.62
C THR A 505 -21.51 3.31 -2.85
N ASN A 506 -20.54 2.70 -2.21
CA ASN A 506 -19.14 3.09 -2.34
C ASN A 506 -18.18 1.91 -2.56
N LEU A 507 -18.72 0.69 -2.62
CA LEU A 507 -17.97 -0.50 -2.96
C LEU A 507 -18.88 -1.52 -3.64
N VAL A 508 -18.39 -2.15 -4.69
CA VAL A 508 -19.00 -3.32 -5.33
C VAL A 508 -18.04 -4.48 -5.25
N ARG A 509 -18.52 -5.59 -4.77
CA ARG A 509 -17.85 -6.89 -4.80
C ARG A 509 -18.57 -7.78 -5.79
N ALA A 510 -17.84 -8.48 -6.66
CA ALA A 510 -18.40 -9.47 -7.56
C ALA A 510 -17.55 -10.73 -7.57
N ARG A 511 -18.22 -11.86 -7.81
CA ARG A 511 -17.59 -13.17 -7.86
C ARG A 511 -18.26 -14.02 -8.95
N ALA A 512 -17.46 -14.88 -9.60
CA ALA A 512 -17.95 -15.95 -10.45
C ALA A 512 -17.18 -17.24 -10.18
N VAL A 513 -17.88 -18.37 -10.19
CA VAL A 513 -17.33 -19.68 -9.82
C VAL A 513 -17.82 -20.75 -10.80
N ILE A 514 -16.91 -21.54 -11.36
CA ILE A 514 -17.22 -22.77 -12.09
C ILE A 514 -17.38 -23.91 -11.09
N GLU A 515 -18.36 -24.77 -11.30
CA GLU A 515 -18.48 -26.02 -10.55
C GLU A 515 -17.16 -26.82 -10.65
N TYR A 516 -16.58 -27.06 -9.48
CA TYR A 516 -15.23 -27.61 -9.37
C TYR A 516 -15.03 -28.93 -10.11
N ALA A 517 -16.02 -29.84 -10.01
CA ALA A 517 -15.96 -31.14 -10.70
C ALA A 517 -15.95 -31.01 -12.24
N ALA A 518 -16.30 -29.84 -12.75
CA ALA A 518 -16.32 -29.52 -14.17
C ALA A 518 -15.08 -28.77 -14.63
N PHE A 519 -14.27 -28.23 -13.70
CA PHE A 519 -13.05 -27.54 -14.02
C PHE A 519 -11.92 -28.51 -14.35
N ASP A 520 -11.43 -28.51 -15.56
CA ASP A 520 -10.34 -29.37 -16.01
C ASP A 520 -8.98 -28.64 -16.03
N GLY A 521 -8.97 -27.38 -15.66
CA GLY A 521 -7.79 -26.57 -15.57
C GLY A 521 -6.83 -27.04 -14.49
N ASN A 522 -5.55 -26.80 -14.71
CA ASN A 522 -4.54 -26.98 -13.69
C ASN A 522 -4.34 -25.64 -12.97
N LEU A 523 -4.36 -25.61 -11.66
CA LEU A 523 -4.05 -24.43 -10.87
C LEU A 523 -2.61 -23.96 -11.05
N ASP A 524 -1.77 -24.75 -11.72
CA ASP A 524 -0.46 -24.34 -12.17
C ASP A 524 -0.59 -23.19 -13.22
N ARG A 525 0.35 -22.29 -13.26
CA ARG A 525 0.47 -21.18 -14.23
C ARG A 525 0.48 -21.62 -15.69
N SER A 526 0.70 -22.89 -15.95
CA SER A 526 0.61 -23.48 -17.29
C SER A 526 -0.81 -23.73 -17.75
N SER A 527 -1.80 -23.70 -16.85
CA SER A 527 -3.20 -23.81 -17.19
C SER A 527 -3.70 -22.49 -17.78
N ASN A 528 -4.32 -22.59 -18.92
CA ASN A 528 -4.85 -21.42 -19.59
C ASN A 528 -6.34 -21.20 -19.29
N GLU A 529 -7.05 -22.22 -18.78
CA GLU A 529 -8.46 -22.06 -18.46
C GLU A 529 -8.66 -21.17 -17.22
N ARG A 530 -9.50 -20.16 -17.37
CA ARG A 530 -9.78 -19.19 -16.31
C ARG A 530 -11.16 -18.57 -16.48
N ILE A 531 -11.70 -18.08 -15.36
CA ILE A 531 -12.80 -17.12 -15.38
C ILE A 531 -12.21 -15.72 -15.28
N GLU A 532 -12.76 -14.80 -16.06
CA GLU A 532 -12.47 -13.38 -15.97
C GLU A 532 -13.73 -12.63 -15.57
N LEU A 533 -13.59 -11.67 -14.69
CA LEU A 533 -14.59 -10.70 -14.35
C LEU A 533 -14.12 -9.33 -14.77
N THR A 534 -14.92 -8.61 -15.51
CA THR A 534 -14.66 -7.24 -15.91
C THR A 534 -15.77 -6.34 -15.39
N LEU A 535 -15.41 -5.28 -14.72
CA LEU A 535 -16.34 -4.22 -14.37
C LEU A 535 -16.30 -3.17 -15.47
N TYR A 536 -17.45 -2.92 -16.07
CA TYR A 536 -17.61 -1.91 -17.12
C TYR A 536 -18.39 -0.73 -16.60
N ARG A 537 -17.98 0.46 -17.01
CA ARG A 537 -18.79 1.66 -17.03
C ARG A 537 -19.42 1.80 -18.39
N TRP A 538 -20.61 2.26 -18.43
CA TRP A 538 -21.35 2.52 -19.65
C TRP A 538 -21.74 4.00 -19.70
N SER A 539 -21.48 4.63 -20.85
CA SER A 539 -21.88 6.00 -21.18
C SER A 539 -22.79 5.95 -22.39
N ASP A 540 -24.04 6.34 -22.22
CA ASP A 540 -25.05 6.40 -23.31
C ASP A 540 -24.76 7.63 -24.19
N ASP A 541 -23.76 7.51 -25.07
CA ASP A 541 -23.21 8.63 -25.85
C ASP A 541 -24.18 9.13 -26.93
N ASP A 542 -25.15 8.32 -27.33
CA ASP A 542 -26.16 8.67 -28.36
C ASP A 542 -27.57 8.90 -27.80
N ASP A 543 -27.76 8.79 -26.49
CA ASP A 543 -29.02 8.98 -25.75
C ASP A 543 -30.14 8.00 -26.15
N ASP A 544 -29.83 6.79 -26.61
CA ASP A 544 -30.81 5.81 -27.02
C ASP A 544 -31.25 4.85 -25.91
N GLY A 545 -30.44 4.76 -24.86
CA GLY A 545 -30.70 3.92 -23.68
C GLY A 545 -30.50 2.43 -23.89
N ILE A 546 -29.82 2.05 -24.96
CA ILE A 546 -29.58 0.66 -25.35
C ILE A 546 -28.14 0.30 -25.05
N TRP A 547 -27.86 -0.53 -24.06
CA TRP A 547 -26.51 -0.95 -23.72
C TRP A 547 -26.02 -2.19 -24.48
N VAL A 548 -26.93 -3.12 -24.83
CA VAL A 548 -26.68 -4.31 -25.67
C VAL A 548 -28.00 -4.71 -26.32
N GLY A 549 -27.97 -4.95 -27.61
CA GLY A 549 -29.07 -5.55 -28.30
C GLY A 549 -28.93 -7.07 -28.29
N ASP A 550 -29.88 -7.79 -27.73
CA ASP A 550 -30.02 -9.24 -27.92
C ASP A 550 -30.81 -9.43 -29.24
N GLU A 551 -30.12 -9.24 -30.38
CA GLU A 551 -30.77 -9.20 -31.69
C GLU A 551 -31.32 -10.58 -32.11
N ASP A 552 -30.71 -11.66 -31.65
CA ASP A 552 -31.13 -13.01 -31.95
C ASP A 552 -31.94 -13.68 -30.83
N ASN A 553 -32.08 -13.03 -29.67
CA ASN A 553 -32.87 -13.44 -28.52
C ASN A 553 -32.38 -14.71 -27.82
N ASP A 554 -31.08 -14.96 -27.82
CA ASP A 554 -30.43 -16.11 -27.19
C ASP A 554 -29.91 -15.83 -25.77
N SER A 555 -29.94 -14.56 -25.32
CA SER A 555 -29.47 -14.08 -24.02
C SER A 555 -27.96 -14.20 -23.82
N MET A 556 -27.21 -14.28 -24.88
CA MET A 556 -25.75 -14.25 -24.89
C MET A 556 -25.26 -12.96 -25.55
N VAL A 557 -24.06 -12.55 -25.25
CA VAL A 557 -23.43 -11.37 -25.86
C VAL A 557 -22.49 -11.86 -26.97
N ASP A 558 -22.95 -11.82 -28.18
CA ASP A 558 -22.11 -12.16 -29.32
C ASP A 558 -21.63 -10.93 -30.11
N GLU A 559 -21.02 -11.11 -31.28
CA GLU A 559 -20.47 -10.03 -32.08
C GLU A 559 -21.55 -9.08 -32.64
N GLU A 560 -22.76 -9.57 -32.82
CA GLU A 560 -23.88 -8.77 -33.33
C GLU A 560 -24.48 -7.92 -32.20
N ASP A 561 -24.53 -8.48 -30.98
CA ASP A 561 -25.07 -7.80 -29.80
C ASP A 561 -24.13 -6.71 -29.24
N TRP A 562 -22.82 -6.84 -29.46
CA TRP A 562 -21.82 -5.90 -28.94
C TRP A 562 -21.57 -4.72 -29.89
N THR A 563 -22.63 -4.20 -30.52
CA THR A 563 -22.52 -3.10 -31.48
C THR A 563 -22.16 -1.77 -30.82
N GLU A 564 -22.56 -1.59 -29.56
CA GLU A 564 -22.29 -0.38 -28.75
C GLU A 564 -21.03 -0.51 -27.89
N SER A 565 -20.08 -1.31 -28.29
CA SER A 565 -18.85 -1.55 -27.49
C SER A 565 -18.03 -0.27 -27.20
N SER A 566 -18.18 0.77 -28.02
CA SER A 566 -17.52 2.06 -27.81
C SER A 566 -18.05 2.84 -26.61
N GLU A 567 -19.21 2.52 -26.11
CA GLU A 567 -19.84 3.12 -24.95
C GLU A 567 -19.41 2.44 -23.64
N PHE A 568 -18.71 1.33 -23.70
CA PHE A 568 -18.24 0.59 -22.54
C PHE A 568 -16.76 0.83 -22.30
N ASP A 569 -16.47 1.37 -21.13
CA ASP A 569 -15.11 1.48 -20.62
C ASP A 569 -14.86 0.43 -19.53
N ALA A 570 -13.89 -0.45 -19.74
CA ALA A 570 -13.47 -1.40 -18.72
C ALA A 570 -12.80 -0.66 -17.56
N TYR A 571 -13.41 -0.70 -16.39
CA TYR A 571 -12.80 -0.20 -15.15
C TYR A 571 -11.60 -1.06 -14.73
N GLY A 572 -11.73 -2.36 -14.89
CA GLY A 572 -10.66 -3.32 -14.63
C GLY A 572 -11.15 -4.75 -14.87
N THR A 573 -10.20 -5.61 -15.20
CA THR A 573 -10.43 -7.03 -15.40
C THR A 573 -9.67 -7.83 -14.36
N TRP A 574 -10.33 -8.77 -13.71
CA TRP A 574 -9.79 -9.66 -12.69
C TRP A 574 -9.96 -11.10 -13.12
N TYR A 575 -8.89 -11.85 -13.03
CA TYR A 575 -8.90 -13.25 -13.35
C TYR A 575 -8.08 -14.06 -12.36
N HIS A 576 -8.45 -15.31 -12.24
CA HIS A 576 -7.73 -16.29 -11.46
C HIS A 576 -7.45 -17.53 -12.29
N HIS A 577 -6.28 -18.11 -12.17
CA HIS A 577 -5.99 -19.42 -12.78
C HIS A 577 -6.64 -20.52 -11.94
N GLY A 578 -7.95 -20.59 -11.93
CA GLY A 578 -8.72 -21.48 -11.10
C GLY A 578 -10.21 -21.37 -11.40
N PRO A 579 -11.02 -22.12 -10.68
CA PRO A 579 -12.45 -22.16 -10.90
C PRO A 579 -13.21 -20.93 -10.43
N GLN A 580 -12.51 -19.92 -9.89
CA GLN A 580 -13.12 -18.74 -9.30
C GLN A 580 -12.40 -17.46 -9.75
N ALA A 581 -13.17 -16.41 -9.98
CA ALA A 581 -12.69 -15.04 -10.07
C ALA A 581 -13.47 -14.14 -9.11
N GLU A 582 -12.82 -13.13 -8.59
CA GLU A 582 -13.44 -12.17 -7.69
C GLU A 582 -12.78 -10.80 -7.81
N PHE A 583 -13.57 -9.77 -7.61
CA PHE A 583 -13.06 -8.42 -7.38
C PHE A 583 -13.84 -7.66 -6.29
N ARG A 584 -13.20 -6.64 -5.76
CA ARG A 584 -13.81 -5.62 -4.89
C ARG A 584 -13.34 -4.25 -5.33
N VAL A 585 -14.24 -3.44 -5.82
CA VAL A 585 -13.94 -2.12 -6.34
C VAL A 585 -14.60 -1.09 -5.46
N GLY A 586 -13.78 -0.19 -4.90
CA GLY A 586 -14.28 1.05 -4.31
C GLY A 586 -14.78 1.93 -5.43
N LEU A 587 -15.99 2.43 -5.30
CA LEU A 587 -16.71 3.11 -6.37
C LEU A 587 -17.59 4.22 -5.79
N PRO A 588 -17.14 5.48 -5.84
CA PRO A 588 -18.05 6.58 -5.56
C PRO A 588 -19.24 6.56 -6.54
N PHE A 589 -20.41 6.72 -6.02
CA PHE A 589 -21.65 6.60 -6.80
C PHE A 589 -21.72 7.56 -8.00
N ASP A 590 -21.22 8.76 -7.83
CA ASP A 590 -21.20 9.83 -8.84
C ASP A 590 -20.22 9.57 -10.00
N ASP A 591 -19.36 8.54 -9.87
CA ASP A 591 -18.42 8.14 -10.92
C ASP A 591 -18.96 6.97 -11.79
N MET A 592 -20.22 6.56 -11.63
CA MET A 592 -20.79 5.41 -12.36
C MET A 592 -21.33 5.74 -13.76
N GLU A 593 -21.26 7.00 -14.17
CA GLU A 593 -21.83 7.48 -15.45
C GLU A 593 -23.29 7.08 -15.65
N ASP A 594 -23.66 6.57 -16.82
CA ASP A 594 -25.03 6.12 -17.09
C ASP A 594 -25.29 4.69 -16.65
N GLY A 595 -24.24 3.89 -16.51
CA GLY A 595 -24.37 2.52 -16.06
C GLY A 595 -23.09 1.85 -15.56
N LEU A 596 -23.31 0.76 -14.83
CA LEU A 596 -22.29 -0.14 -14.31
C LEU A 596 -22.68 -1.58 -14.57
N PHE A 597 -21.79 -2.32 -15.18
CA PHE A 597 -22.04 -3.69 -15.61
C PHE A 597 -20.95 -4.64 -15.17
N LEU A 598 -21.33 -5.88 -14.84
CA LEU A 598 -20.42 -6.98 -14.61
C LEU A 598 -20.35 -7.84 -15.87
N GLY A 599 -19.19 -7.92 -16.47
CA GLY A 599 -18.90 -8.88 -17.52
C GLY A 599 -18.30 -10.16 -16.94
N VAL A 600 -18.80 -11.31 -17.34
CA VAL A 600 -18.28 -12.63 -16.98
C VAL A 600 -17.81 -13.33 -18.24
N SER A 601 -16.57 -13.82 -18.22
CA SER A 601 -16.00 -14.53 -19.38
C SER A 601 -15.29 -15.81 -18.94
N ARG A 602 -15.39 -16.83 -19.76
CA ARG A 602 -14.59 -18.04 -19.64
C ARG A 602 -13.53 -18.04 -20.73
N ARG A 603 -12.25 -18.05 -20.33
CA ARG A 603 -11.12 -17.88 -21.25
C ARG A 603 -10.24 -19.13 -21.34
N ASP A 604 -9.52 -19.23 -22.45
CA ASP A 604 -8.44 -20.19 -22.66
C ASP A 604 -8.84 -21.66 -22.47
N VAL A 605 -10.07 -22.01 -22.83
CA VAL A 605 -10.57 -23.38 -22.75
C VAL A 605 -9.76 -24.26 -23.70
N SER A 606 -9.18 -25.33 -23.19
CA SER A 606 -8.43 -26.28 -24.01
C SER A 606 -9.35 -26.96 -25.01
N SER A 607 -8.78 -27.46 -26.15
CA SER A 607 -9.54 -28.21 -27.16
C SER A 607 -10.19 -29.52 -26.66
N SER A 608 -9.87 -29.91 -25.42
CA SER A 608 -10.51 -31.00 -24.67
C SER A 608 -11.50 -30.48 -23.64
N GLY A 609 -11.78 -29.17 -23.63
CA GLY A 609 -12.60 -28.50 -22.62
C GLY A 609 -14.03 -28.99 -22.55
N LEU A 610 -14.62 -28.73 -21.43
CA LEU A 610 -15.97 -29.14 -21.07
C LEU A 610 -16.98 -28.37 -21.91
N ASP A 611 -17.81 -29.10 -22.65
CA ASP A 611 -18.73 -28.53 -23.63
C ASP A 611 -19.85 -27.68 -23.00
N ASN A 612 -20.21 -27.95 -21.73
CA ASN A 612 -21.23 -27.16 -21.02
C ASN A 612 -20.86 -27.08 -19.55
N VAL A 613 -20.64 -25.91 -19.06
CA VAL A 613 -20.28 -25.64 -17.66
C VAL A 613 -21.23 -24.62 -17.05
N SER A 614 -21.72 -24.93 -15.88
CA SER A 614 -22.46 -23.96 -15.08
C SER A 614 -21.51 -23.06 -14.33
N ILE A 615 -21.71 -21.74 -14.48
CA ILE A 615 -20.99 -20.70 -13.74
C ILE A 615 -21.99 -19.98 -12.86
N GLU A 616 -21.75 -20.02 -11.57
CA GLU A 616 -22.52 -19.23 -10.61
C GLU A 616 -21.84 -17.88 -10.45
N TRP A 617 -22.62 -16.81 -10.34
CA TRP A 617 -22.11 -15.48 -10.11
C TRP A 617 -22.93 -14.75 -9.05
N ASP A 618 -22.28 -13.87 -8.35
CA ASP A 618 -22.93 -12.94 -7.42
C ASP A 618 -22.23 -11.57 -7.42
N TRP A 619 -23.00 -10.53 -7.09
CA TRP A 619 -22.43 -9.25 -6.74
C TRP A 619 -23.13 -8.68 -5.51
N THR A 620 -22.40 -7.89 -4.74
CA THR A 620 -22.90 -7.19 -3.55
C THR A 620 -22.39 -5.76 -3.55
N ALA A 621 -23.30 -4.81 -3.35
CA ALA A 621 -22.99 -3.41 -3.16
C ALA A 621 -22.97 -3.08 -1.67
N PHE A 622 -21.97 -2.33 -1.23
CA PHE A 622 -21.81 -1.85 0.14
C PHE A 622 -21.76 -0.33 0.17
N GLY A 623 -22.12 0.25 1.31
CA GLY A 623 -21.99 1.67 1.51
C GLY A 623 -22.38 2.10 2.93
N PRO A 624 -22.19 3.40 3.25
CA PRO A 624 -22.50 3.93 4.56
C PRO A 624 -24.03 4.08 4.78
N VAL A 625 -24.48 3.59 5.92
CA VAL A 625 -25.83 3.80 6.45
C VAL A 625 -25.75 4.52 7.79
N THR A 626 -26.90 5.00 8.29
CA THR A 626 -26.91 5.63 9.61
C THR A 626 -26.53 4.62 10.70
N ASP A 627 -25.56 4.98 11.52
CA ASP A 627 -25.10 4.16 12.62
C ASP A 627 -25.88 4.46 13.90
N ASP A 628 -26.33 3.42 14.56
CA ASP A 628 -27.04 3.47 15.84
C ASP A 628 -26.14 3.15 17.06
N TRP A 629 -24.92 2.70 16.81
CA TRP A 629 -23.96 2.41 17.89
C TRP A 629 -23.27 3.67 18.39
N ILE A 630 -23.13 4.67 17.55
CA ILE A 630 -22.41 5.89 17.87
C ILE A 630 -23.40 7.01 18.25
N SER A 631 -23.22 7.53 19.46
CA SER A 631 -24.01 8.64 19.96
C SER A 631 -23.24 9.95 19.87
N PRO A 632 -23.54 10.79 18.88
CA PRO A 632 -22.85 12.05 18.69
C PRO A 632 -23.51 13.21 19.44
N ARG A 633 -24.48 13.00 20.32
CA ARG A 633 -25.25 14.09 20.90
C ARG A 633 -24.68 14.59 22.24
N PRO A 634 -24.52 15.92 22.41
CA PRO A 634 -24.42 16.47 23.74
C PRO A 634 -25.66 16.08 24.53
N THR A 635 -25.48 15.60 25.72
CA THR A 635 -26.54 15.29 26.66
C THR A 635 -27.24 16.60 27.07
N GLY A 636 -28.38 16.92 26.47
CA GLY A 636 -29.21 18.05 26.81
C GLY A 636 -30.39 18.23 25.84
N GLU A 637 -31.63 18.20 26.34
CA GLU A 637 -32.80 18.55 25.56
C GLU A 637 -32.64 19.96 25.00
N GLY A 638 -32.68 20.13 23.67
CA GLY A 638 -32.59 21.40 22.99
C GLY A 638 -31.23 21.84 22.48
N ALA A 639 -30.21 20.96 22.49
CA ALA A 639 -28.98 21.27 21.80
C ALA A 639 -29.22 21.49 20.30
N PRO A 640 -28.59 22.50 19.69
CA PRO A 640 -28.76 22.75 18.26
C PRO A 640 -28.22 21.56 17.46
N PRO A 641 -28.73 21.32 16.24
CA PRO A 641 -28.24 20.25 15.38
C PRO A 641 -26.81 20.46 14.85
N PHE A 642 -26.21 21.58 15.21
CA PHE A 642 -24.85 21.94 14.79
C PHE A 642 -24.04 22.52 15.96
N TRP A 643 -22.72 22.42 15.82
CA TRP A 643 -21.73 22.94 16.77
C TRP A 643 -21.06 24.17 16.19
N THR A 644 -21.06 25.27 16.90
CA THR A 644 -20.33 26.46 16.48
C THR A 644 -18.98 26.50 17.17
N VAL A 645 -17.91 26.55 16.38
CA VAL A 645 -16.53 26.73 16.86
C VAL A 645 -16.11 28.15 16.53
N SER A 646 -15.71 28.91 17.55
CA SER A 646 -15.26 30.30 17.42
C SER A 646 -13.96 30.39 16.59
N PRO A 647 -13.63 31.60 16.08
CA PRO A 647 -12.35 31.79 15.37
C PRO A 647 -11.15 31.45 16.24
N ASN A 648 -10.13 30.86 15.65
CA ASN A 648 -8.85 30.50 16.30
C ASN A 648 -9.06 29.79 17.65
N SER A 649 -9.97 28.82 17.69
CA SER A 649 -10.30 28.14 18.94
C SER A 649 -10.55 26.65 18.74
N THR A 650 -10.31 25.89 19.78
CA THR A 650 -10.59 24.44 19.86
C THR A 650 -11.80 24.22 20.76
N THR A 651 -12.65 23.28 20.37
CA THR A 651 -13.79 22.82 21.15
C THR A 651 -13.74 21.29 21.24
N THR A 652 -13.89 20.77 22.47
CA THR A 652 -13.98 19.35 22.68
C THR A 652 -15.39 18.85 22.43
N TYR A 653 -15.50 17.83 21.61
CA TYR A 653 -16.70 17.10 21.32
C TYR A 653 -16.53 15.66 21.76
N ASN A 654 -17.50 15.10 22.49
CA ASN A 654 -17.43 13.72 22.91
C ASN A 654 -18.41 12.87 22.08
N PHE A 655 -17.91 11.81 21.48
CA PHE A 655 -18.78 10.75 20.96
C PHE A 655 -18.63 9.49 21.79
N THR A 656 -19.67 8.66 21.79
CA THR A 656 -19.69 7.41 22.55
C THR A 656 -20.05 6.29 21.60
N VAL A 657 -19.22 5.26 21.58
CA VAL A 657 -19.51 3.99 20.90
C VAL A 657 -20.23 3.10 21.91
N ASN A 658 -21.42 2.63 21.58
CA ASN A 658 -22.23 1.77 22.43
C ASN A 658 -22.45 0.44 21.70
N VAL A 659 -21.82 -0.61 22.15
CA VAL A 659 -22.02 -1.94 21.58
C VAL A 659 -23.32 -2.54 22.14
N PRO A 660 -24.29 -2.90 21.29
CA PRO A 660 -25.51 -3.54 21.75
C PRO A 660 -25.25 -4.87 22.48
N LEU A 661 -26.13 -5.23 23.40
CA LEU A 661 -26.00 -6.49 24.10
C LEU A 661 -26.15 -7.71 23.20
N ASP A 662 -26.88 -7.57 22.12
CA ASP A 662 -27.14 -8.56 21.07
C ASP A 662 -26.23 -8.41 19.84
N ALA A 663 -25.21 -7.56 19.91
CA ALA A 663 -24.22 -7.47 18.83
C ALA A 663 -23.54 -8.82 18.60
N GLU A 664 -23.38 -9.21 17.35
CA GLU A 664 -22.54 -10.37 17.03
C GLU A 664 -21.07 -10.03 17.25
N PRO A 665 -20.22 -10.98 17.65
CA PRO A 665 -18.79 -10.75 17.68
C PRO A 665 -18.26 -10.46 16.29
N GLY A 666 -17.25 -9.59 16.20
CA GLY A 666 -16.64 -9.25 14.92
C GLY A 666 -16.08 -7.84 14.85
N LEU A 667 -15.51 -7.51 13.70
CA LEU A 667 -14.92 -6.22 13.40
C LEU A 667 -15.91 -5.36 12.60
N TYR A 668 -16.22 -4.18 13.14
CA TYR A 668 -17.20 -3.25 12.57
C TYR A 668 -16.54 -1.97 12.12
N GLN A 669 -16.85 -1.55 10.90
CA GLN A 669 -16.39 -0.31 10.30
C GLN A 669 -17.45 0.78 10.45
N HIS A 670 -17.09 1.82 11.15
CA HIS A 670 -17.92 2.99 11.37
C HIS A 670 -17.21 4.25 10.89
N GLY A 671 -17.94 5.34 10.76
CA GLY A 671 -17.41 6.65 10.48
C GLY A 671 -18.20 7.73 11.20
N LEU A 672 -17.51 8.80 11.55
CA LEU A 672 -18.13 10.01 12.04
C LEU A 672 -17.95 11.10 10.98
N VAL A 673 -18.99 11.35 10.22
CA VAL A 673 -18.96 12.36 9.15
C VAL A 673 -19.06 13.75 9.76
N ILE A 674 -18.09 14.59 9.49
CA ILE A 674 -17.94 15.96 9.97
C ILE A 674 -18.08 16.90 8.77
N ARG A 675 -19.11 17.71 8.76
CA ARG A 675 -19.33 18.75 7.73
C ARG A 675 -19.20 20.12 8.33
N SER A 676 -18.38 20.97 7.75
CA SER A 676 -18.24 22.36 8.16
C SER A 676 -19.00 23.30 7.23
N PHE A 677 -19.52 24.38 7.81
CA PHE A 677 -20.24 25.43 7.13
C PHE A 677 -19.75 26.81 7.61
N ALA A 678 -19.84 27.82 6.76
CA ALA A 678 -19.71 29.18 7.22
C ALA A 678 -20.83 29.48 8.22
N HIS A 679 -20.53 30.20 9.29
CA HIS A 679 -21.50 30.47 10.36
C HIS A 679 -22.80 31.05 9.85
N ASN A 680 -23.91 30.40 10.19
CA ASN A 680 -25.28 30.71 9.71
C ASN A 680 -25.50 30.56 8.18
N MET A 681 -24.64 29.85 7.45
CA MET A 681 -24.77 29.61 6.00
C MET A 681 -24.72 28.10 5.70
N TRP A 682 -25.82 27.40 5.88
CA TRP A 682 -25.89 25.94 5.83
C TRP A 682 -26.33 25.35 4.46
N SER A 683 -26.35 26.16 3.42
CA SER A 683 -26.77 25.72 2.07
C SER A 683 -25.66 24.98 1.31
N SER A 684 -24.41 25.18 1.69
CA SER A 684 -23.26 24.57 1.06
C SER A 684 -22.19 24.27 2.10
N PRO A 685 -21.80 23.02 2.28
CA PRO A 685 -20.65 22.70 3.14
C PRO A 685 -19.36 23.29 2.55
N LEU A 686 -18.50 23.78 3.41
CA LEU A 686 -17.15 24.21 3.03
C LEU A 686 -16.23 23.02 2.86
N HIS A 687 -16.38 22.04 3.74
CA HIS A 687 -15.60 20.82 3.71
C HIS A 687 -16.35 19.70 4.44
N GLN A 688 -16.18 18.49 3.96
CA GLN A 688 -16.60 17.25 4.60
C GLN A 688 -15.38 16.34 4.77
N TRP A 689 -15.32 15.71 5.93
CA TRP A 689 -14.35 14.69 6.21
C TRP A 689 -14.95 13.64 7.13
N THR A 690 -14.50 12.40 7.00
CA THR A 690 -15.03 11.28 7.80
C THR A 690 -13.93 10.76 8.72
N LEU A 691 -14.14 10.87 10.04
CA LEU A 691 -13.32 10.20 11.03
C LEU A 691 -13.58 8.70 10.94
N PRO A 692 -12.60 7.91 10.53
CA PRO A 692 -12.75 6.47 10.52
C PRO A 692 -12.73 5.89 11.94
N ILE A 693 -13.67 5.00 12.22
CA ILE A 693 -13.84 4.31 13.50
C ILE A 693 -13.97 2.82 13.25
N VAL A 694 -13.15 2.04 13.92
CA VAL A 694 -13.21 0.58 13.87
C VAL A 694 -13.48 0.05 15.29
N THR A 695 -14.50 -0.78 15.41
CA THR A 695 -14.90 -1.40 16.69
C THR A 695 -14.82 -2.91 16.57
N ASN A 696 -14.21 -3.56 17.55
CA ASN A 696 -14.15 -5.00 17.65
C ASN A 696 -14.95 -5.52 18.84
N VAL A 697 -15.87 -6.42 18.57
CA VAL A 697 -16.65 -7.13 19.58
C VAL A 697 -16.06 -8.53 19.76
N PRO A 698 -15.48 -8.87 20.93
CA PRO A 698 -14.78 -10.14 21.07
C PRO A 698 -15.73 -11.32 21.26
N TYR A 699 -15.25 -12.49 20.86
CA TYR A 699 -15.76 -13.76 21.32
C TYR A 699 -15.27 -14.03 22.75
N ILE A 700 -16.02 -14.77 23.52
CA ILE A 700 -15.59 -15.19 24.86
C ILE A 700 -15.32 -16.68 24.81
N ALA A 701 -14.10 -17.10 25.11
CA ALA A 701 -13.69 -18.50 25.07
C ALA A 701 -14.40 -19.35 26.19
N PRO A 702 -14.67 -20.64 25.97
CA PRO A 702 -14.45 -21.41 24.76
C PRO A 702 -15.47 -21.06 23.65
N ILE A 703 -15.08 -21.21 22.40
CA ILE A 703 -15.92 -20.86 21.26
C ILE A 703 -16.07 -22.03 20.29
N ASP A 704 -17.17 -22.00 19.56
CA ASP A 704 -17.49 -22.92 18.48
C ASP A 704 -18.23 -22.08 17.42
N ILE A 705 -17.55 -21.75 16.33
CA ILE A 705 -18.04 -20.84 15.32
C ILE A 705 -18.18 -21.61 14.01
N HIS A 706 -19.36 -21.56 13.44
CA HIS A 706 -19.58 -21.96 12.07
C HIS A 706 -19.58 -20.70 11.20
N ALA A 707 -18.44 -20.38 10.60
CA ALA A 707 -18.37 -19.34 9.60
C ALA A 707 -19.12 -19.82 8.35
N ARG A 708 -20.20 -19.14 7.99
CA ARG A 708 -21.04 -19.51 6.85
C ARG A 708 -20.55 -18.79 5.61
N PRO A 709 -20.51 -19.48 4.45
CA PRO A 709 -20.44 -18.79 3.18
C PRO A 709 -21.65 -17.86 3.00
N LEU A 710 -21.56 -16.93 2.10
CA LEU A 710 -22.68 -16.09 1.69
C LEU A 710 -23.86 -16.97 1.23
N ASP A 711 -24.87 -17.10 2.05
CA ASP A 711 -26.09 -17.83 1.75
C ASP A 711 -27.16 -17.00 1.01
N GLY A 712 -26.76 -15.89 0.42
CA GLY A 712 -27.64 -14.96 -0.29
C GLY A 712 -28.46 -14.05 0.64
N ASN A 713 -28.36 -14.18 1.94
CA ASN A 713 -29.05 -13.31 2.90
C ASN A 713 -28.16 -12.19 3.37
N VAL A 714 -28.26 -11.05 2.72
CA VAL A 714 -27.35 -9.90 2.88
C VAL A 714 -27.70 -8.97 4.04
N SER A 715 -28.77 -9.25 4.78
CA SER A 715 -29.38 -8.25 5.66
C SER A 715 -28.53 -7.81 6.86
N ASN A 716 -27.37 -8.39 7.13
CA ASN A 716 -26.51 -8.00 8.26
C ASN A 716 -25.02 -8.15 7.96
N GLN A 717 -24.60 -8.16 6.69
CA GLN A 717 -23.17 -8.28 6.37
C GLN A 717 -22.47 -6.92 6.44
N THR A 718 -21.39 -6.87 7.18
CA THR A 718 -20.42 -5.77 7.14
C THR A 718 -19.41 -5.98 6.01
N LEU A 719 -18.70 -4.95 5.60
CA LEU A 719 -17.62 -5.05 4.61
C LEU A 719 -16.55 -6.06 5.00
N TYR A 720 -16.27 -6.16 6.27
CA TYR A 720 -15.32 -7.09 6.86
C TYR A 720 -16.07 -8.16 7.65
N SER A 721 -16.62 -9.14 6.95
CA SER A 721 -17.37 -10.23 7.55
C SER A 721 -16.50 -11.46 7.75
N GLU A 722 -16.56 -12.03 8.92
CA GLU A 722 -15.87 -13.28 9.26
C GLU A 722 -16.43 -14.49 8.52
N SER A 723 -17.70 -14.41 8.12
CA SER A 723 -18.39 -15.49 7.44
C SER A 723 -18.01 -15.65 5.95
N TRP A 724 -17.20 -14.74 5.43
CA TRP A 724 -16.84 -14.76 4.03
C TRP A 724 -15.38 -14.40 3.83
N ILE A 725 -14.64 -15.31 3.23
CA ILE A 725 -13.21 -15.18 2.97
C ILE A 725 -12.94 -15.47 1.50
N SER A 726 -12.26 -14.56 0.84
CA SER A 726 -11.89 -14.67 -0.55
C SER A 726 -10.48 -15.22 -0.68
N GLY A 727 -10.30 -16.15 -1.60
CA GLY A 727 -8.99 -16.73 -1.88
C GLY A 727 -8.00 -15.73 -2.48
N ALA A 728 -6.75 -16.14 -2.50
CA ALA A 728 -5.69 -15.39 -3.13
C ALA A 728 -5.98 -15.20 -4.61
N GLN A 729 -5.79 -13.98 -5.07
CA GLN A 729 -5.89 -13.63 -6.48
C GLN A 729 -4.52 -13.33 -7.03
N ARG A 730 -4.29 -13.79 -8.24
CA ARG A 730 -3.05 -13.48 -8.92
C ARG A 730 -3.07 -12.03 -9.38
N TRP A 731 -2.56 -11.17 -8.52
CA TRP A 731 -2.40 -9.78 -8.87
C TRP A 731 -0.97 -9.32 -8.64
N SER A 732 -0.38 -8.71 -9.67
CA SER A 732 0.95 -8.11 -9.55
C SER A 732 2.03 -9.09 -9.08
N TRP A 733 2.80 -8.70 -8.10
CA TRP A 733 3.96 -9.42 -7.58
C TRP A 733 3.67 -10.21 -6.30
N ARG A 734 2.52 -9.98 -5.67
CA ARG A 734 2.14 -10.68 -4.44
C ARG A 734 1.36 -11.95 -4.77
N ALA A 735 1.87 -13.06 -4.35
CA ALA A 735 1.26 -14.37 -4.59
C ALA A 735 0.07 -14.65 -3.66
N GLU A 736 0.12 -14.10 -2.46
CA GLU A 736 -0.85 -14.35 -1.40
C GLU A 736 -1.66 -13.09 -1.14
N SER A 737 -2.57 -12.77 -2.04
CA SER A 737 -3.45 -11.60 -1.96
C SER A 737 -4.84 -11.92 -1.40
N GLY A 738 -5.02 -13.12 -0.85
CA GLY A 738 -6.27 -13.54 -0.22
C GLY A 738 -6.63 -12.76 1.03
N ASP A 739 -7.90 -12.83 1.39
CA ASP A 739 -8.40 -12.12 2.55
C ASP A 739 -7.82 -12.62 3.86
N TRP A 740 -7.58 -11.69 4.73
CA TRP A 740 -7.37 -11.95 6.14
C TRP A 740 -8.64 -11.70 6.93
N ARG A 741 -8.89 -12.54 7.91
CA ARG A 741 -9.94 -12.32 8.92
C ARG A 741 -9.34 -12.36 10.29
N ILE A 742 -9.77 -11.42 11.11
CA ILE A 742 -9.25 -11.24 12.46
C ILE A 742 -10.41 -11.41 13.44
N MET A 743 -10.24 -12.33 14.35
CA MET A 743 -11.22 -12.65 15.38
C MET A 743 -10.59 -12.41 16.73
N SER A 744 -11.14 -11.50 17.51
CA SER A 744 -10.70 -11.29 18.89
C SER A 744 -11.40 -12.23 19.84
N ILE A 745 -10.63 -12.87 20.69
CA ILE A 745 -11.09 -13.87 21.64
C ILE A 745 -10.65 -13.47 23.04
N ASP A 746 -11.60 -13.15 23.91
CA ASP A 746 -11.32 -12.88 25.32
C ASP A 746 -11.31 -14.19 26.11
N TRP A 747 -10.19 -14.44 26.79
CA TRP A 747 -10.01 -15.63 27.62
C TRP A 747 -10.23 -15.28 29.08
N PRO A 748 -11.34 -15.79 29.70
CA PRO A 748 -11.67 -15.47 31.09
C PRO A 748 -10.62 -15.94 32.10
N GLU A 749 -10.38 -15.13 33.12
CA GLU A 749 -9.39 -15.42 34.18
C GLU A 749 -9.60 -16.80 34.88
N ASP A 750 -10.83 -17.20 35.06
CA ASP A 750 -11.19 -18.44 35.73
C ASP A 750 -10.86 -19.70 34.91
N LEU A 751 -10.75 -19.55 33.58
CA LEU A 751 -10.33 -20.61 32.68
C LEU A 751 -8.82 -20.57 32.34
N ALA A 752 -8.19 -19.43 32.51
CA ALA A 752 -6.85 -19.20 31.98
C ALA A 752 -5.71 -19.77 32.83
N THR A 753 -5.93 -20.11 34.08
CA THR A 753 -4.82 -20.47 34.98
C THR A 753 -4.33 -21.88 34.73
N GLY A 754 -3.28 -22.03 33.95
CA GLY A 754 -2.56 -23.28 33.69
C GLY A 754 -3.29 -24.27 32.80
N GLY A 755 -4.24 -23.80 32.01
CA GLY A 755 -4.93 -24.57 30.98
C GLY A 755 -4.22 -24.53 29.62
N THR A 756 -4.80 -25.21 28.67
CA THR A 756 -4.35 -25.28 27.28
C THR A 756 -5.55 -25.07 26.38
N ALA A 757 -5.41 -24.17 25.42
CA ALA A 757 -6.37 -24.02 24.34
C ALA A 757 -6.01 -24.97 23.18
N ILE A 758 -7.03 -25.57 22.61
CA ILE A 758 -6.93 -26.34 21.38
C ILE A 758 -7.72 -25.56 20.34
N LEU A 759 -6.99 -25.06 19.34
CA LEU A 759 -7.57 -24.41 18.20
C LEU A 759 -7.70 -25.42 17.08
N ASP A 760 -8.87 -25.46 16.49
CA ASP A 760 -9.24 -26.39 15.44
C ASP A 760 -10.04 -25.63 14.40
N VAL A 761 -9.44 -25.46 13.25
CA VAL A 761 -10.06 -24.81 12.09
C VAL A 761 -10.17 -25.84 11.00
N ASP A 762 -11.38 -26.19 10.62
CA ASP A 762 -11.63 -27.12 9.54
C ASP A 762 -12.48 -26.48 8.43
N TRP A 763 -12.31 -26.99 7.25
CA TRP A 763 -13.09 -26.65 6.06
C TRP A 763 -13.37 -27.89 5.25
N ASP A 764 -14.27 -27.78 4.28
CA ASP A 764 -14.62 -28.92 3.44
C ASP A 764 -13.40 -29.50 2.74
N ASP A 765 -13.43 -30.82 2.56
CA ASP A 765 -12.36 -31.63 1.97
C ASP A 765 -12.17 -31.30 0.49
N ASN A 766 -11.80 -30.07 0.23
CA ASN A 766 -11.54 -29.51 -1.09
C ASN A 766 -10.03 -29.31 -1.25
N PRO A 767 -9.38 -30.03 -2.16
CA PRO A 767 -7.93 -29.97 -2.31
C PRO A 767 -7.40 -28.60 -2.79
N TYR A 768 -8.28 -27.65 -3.03
CA TYR A 768 -7.94 -26.32 -3.58
C TYR A 768 -8.29 -25.16 -2.64
N THR A 769 -8.81 -25.46 -1.47
CA THR A 769 -8.95 -24.49 -0.39
C THR A 769 -7.83 -24.68 0.61
N ASP A 770 -7.18 -23.59 0.95
CA ASP A 770 -6.09 -23.57 1.91
C ASP A 770 -6.22 -22.34 2.80
N VAL A 771 -6.25 -22.59 4.11
CA VAL A 771 -6.42 -21.54 5.12
C VAL A 771 -5.29 -21.62 6.13
N ASP A 772 -4.50 -20.57 6.20
CA ASP A 772 -3.47 -20.42 7.22
C ASP A 772 -4.04 -19.80 8.47
N VAL A 773 -3.55 -20.23 9.61
CA VAL A 773 -4.05 -19.83 10.92
C VAL A 773 -2.91 -19.31 11.80
N LEU A 774 -3.07 -18.10 12.35
CA LEU A 774 -2.13 -17.51 13.29
C LEU A 774 -2.85 -17.20 14.60
N TRP A 775 -2.20 -17.58 15.71
CA TRP A 775 -2.66 -17.22 17.05
C TRP A 775 -1.75 -16.14 17.64
N LEU A 776 -2.34 -15.02 17.98
CA LEU A 776 -1.63 -13.88 18.53
C LEU A 776 -2.10 -13.66 19.97
N SER A 777 -1.16 -13.46 20.86
CA SER A 777 -1.44 -13.13 22.27
C SER A 777 -0.99 -11.72 22.59
N GLN A 778 -1.70 -11.10 23.50
CA GLN A 778 -1.39 -9.79 24.04
C GLN A 778 -0.42 -9.90 25.23
N THR A 779 0.68 -10.59 25.05
CA THR A 779 1.69 -10.73 26.10
C THR A 779 2.91 -9.86 25.79
N ALA A 780 3.46 -9.24 26.81
CA ALA A 780 4.69 -8.46 26.70
C ALA A 780 5.88 -9.40 26.43
N HIS A 781 6.08 -9.79 25.19
CA HIS A 781 7.25 -10.57 24.81
C HIS A 781 8.34 -9.67 24.20
N GLY A 782 9.47 -9.63 24.85
CA GLY A 782 10.75 -9.41 24.22
C GLY A 782 11.26 -7.99 24.06
N TYR A 783 10.50 -6.97 24.38
CA TYR A 783 11.06 -5.62 24.54
C TYR A 783 11.27 -5.35 26.03
N ALA A 784 12.34 -4.62 26.36
CA ALA A 784 12.60 -4.26 27.74
C ALA A 784 11.38 -3.55 28.35
N GLU A 785 11.11 -3.79 29.64
CA GLU A 785 9.99 -3.15 30.35
C GLU A 785 9.97 -1.61 30.20
N GLU A 786 11.12 -1.01 29.93
CA GLU A 786 11.28 0.42 29.68
C GLU A 786 10.69 0.85 28.33
N ASP A 787 10.65 -0.05 27.36
CA ASP A 787 10.14 0.21 25.99
C ASP A 787 8.69 -0.25 25.81
N SER A 788 8.14 -1.04 26.73
CA SER A 788 6.77 -1.55 26.63
C SER A 788 5.71 -0.45 26.63
N GLN A 789 5.98 0.66 27.28
CA GLN A 789 5.10 1.84 27.24
C GLN A 789 5.08 2.54 25.88
N ALA A 790 6.13 2.38 25.09
CA ALA A 790 6.23 3.01 23.78
C ALA A 790 5.42 2.27 22.71
N TYR A 791 5.23 0.97 22.91
CA TYR A 791 4.40 0.14 22.02
C TYR A 791 2.97 -0.02 22.50
N GLY A 792 2.64 0.57 23.64
CA GLY A 792 1.37 0.31 24.32
C GLY A 792 1.32 -1.08 24.98
N ASP A 793 0.50 -1.23 26.01
CA ASP A 793 0.33 -2.52 26.72
C ASP A 793 -0.42 -3.57 25.87
N SER A 794 -0.59 -3.32 24.59
CA SER A 794 -1.53 -4.02 23.73
C SER A 794 -0.92 -4.50 22.42
N THR A 795 0.40 -4.72 22.35
CA THR A 795 1.03 -5.32 21.17
C THR A 795 0.72 -6.81 21.12
N PHE A 796 0.18 -7.26 20.00
CA PHE A 796 -0.01 -8.66 19.74
C PHE A 796 1.25 -9.31 19.17
N TRP A 797 1.52 -10.53 19.61
CA TRP A 797 2.62 -11.37 19.11
C TRP A 797 2.05 -12.67 18.59
N ILE A 798 2.66 -13.16 17.54
CA ILE A 798 2.37 -14.50 17.05
C ILE A 798 2.97 -15.50 18.04
N GLU A 799 2.12 -16.19 18.81
CA GLU A 799 2.53 -17.26 19.69
C GLU A 799 2.66 -18.59 18.94
N GLU A 800 1.74 -18.84 18.02
CA GLU A 800 1.73 -20.08 17.25
C GLU A 800 1.15 -19.83 15.87
N ARG A 801 1.59 -20.59 14.90
CA ARG A 801 1.05 -20.60 13.55
C ARG A 801 0.91 -22.03 13.05
N SER A 802 -0.16 -22.28 12.34
CA SER A 802 -0.38 -23.51 11.61
C SER A 802 -0.54 -23.18 10.13
N THR A 803 0.38 -23.68 9.35
CA THR A 803 0.39 -23.50 7.90
C THR A 803 0.89 -24.79 7.30
N ASN A 804 0.11 -25.35 6.43
CA ASN A 804 0.44 -26.61 5.78
C ASN A 804 0.92 -26.42 4.34
N ASN A 805 1.04 -25.19 3.89
CA ASN A 805 1.54 -24.86 2.58
C ASN A 805 2.89 -24.14 2.62
N HIS A 806 3.48 -23.92 1.46
CA HIS A 806 4.70 -23.17 1.30
C HIS A 806 4.44 -21.68 1.26
N ARG A 807 4.49 -21.04 2.39
CA ARG A 807 4.56 -19.60 2.47
C ARG A 807 5.88 -19.05 1.96
N GLY A 808 5.79 -17.93 1.33
CA GLY A 808 6.89 -16.99 1.27
C GLY A 808 8.06 -17.36 0.42
N SER A 809 7.95 -18.31 -0.47
CA SER A 809 9.05 -18.54 -1.40
C SER A 809 9.06 -17.53 -2.56
N GLY A 810 8.07 -16.64 -2.66
CA GLY A 810 7.89 -15.79 -3.84
C GLY A 810 7.67 -16.62 -5.11
N SER A 811 7.76 -17.93 -4.99
CA SER A 811 7.40 -18.84 -6.03
C SER A 811 5.91 -19.07 -5.93
N HIS A 812 5.21 -18.67 -6.93
CA HIS A 812 3.80 -18.92 -7.11
C HIS A 812 3.56 -20.41 -7.43
N ASP A 813 4.05 -21.30 -6.60
CA ASP A 813 3.81 -22.73 -6.74
C ASP A 813 2.40 -23.07 -6.27
N TRP A 814 1.45 -22.72 -7.09
CA TRP A 814 0.05 -23.10 -7.01
C TRP A 814 -0.16 -24.62 -7.05
N GLY A 815 0.91 -25.38 -7.14
CA GLY A 815 0.88 -26.82 -7.35
C GLY A 815 1.20 -27.68 -6.12
N THR A 816 1.44 -27.09 -4.96
CA THR A 816 1.77 -27.86 -3.74
C THR A 816 0.70 -27.77 -2.67
N PHE A 817 -0.54 -28.07 -3.03
CA PHE A 817 -1.57 -28.30 -2.03
C PHE A 817 -1.29 -29.60 -1.30
N THR A 818 -1.29 -29.58 0.00
CA THR A 818 -1.14 -30.81 0.81
C THR A 818 -2.41 -31.62 0.88
N GLY A 819 -3.55 -31.04 0.46
CA GLY A 819 -4.85 -31.70 0.51
C GLY A 819 -5.40 -31.90 1.91
N GLU A 820 -4.85 -31.17 2.89
CA GLU A 820 -5.39 -31.16 4.25
C GLU A 820 -6.46 -30.08 4.34
N SER A 821 -7.56 -30.40 4.95
CA SER A 821 -8.73 -29.52 5.14
C SER A 821 -8.89 -29.07 6.58
N ARG A 822 -7.79 -29.05 7.34
CA ARG A 822 -7.85 -28.78 8.76
C ARG A 822 -6.51 -28.32 9.32
N GLU A 823 -6.56 -27.28 10.14
CA GLU A 823 -5.44 -26.78 10.93
C GLU A 823 -5.74 -26.95 12.44
N VAL A 824 -4.85 -27.61 13.16
CA VAL A 824 -4.99 -27.83 14.59
C VAL A 824 -3.69 -27.50 15.31
N PHE A 825 -3.78 -26.66 16.33
CA PHE A 825 -2.65 -26.41 17.22
C PHE A 825 -3.07 -26.18 18.66
N VAL A 826 -2.08 -26.23 19.54
CA VAL A 826 -2.28 -26.21 20.99
C VAL A 826 -1.43 -25.10 21.57
N VAL A 827 -2.05 -24.16 22.28
CA VAL A 827 -1.37 -23.04 22.91
C VAL A 827 -1.67 -22.97 24.40
N PRO A 828 -0.74 -22.44 25.22
CA PRO A 828 -1.02 -22.14 26.61
C PRO A 828 -2.16 -21.12 26.74
N THR A 829 -3.04 -21.30 27.71
CA THR A 829 -4.04 -20.29 28.00
C THR A 829 -3.46 -19.24 28.95
N THR A 830 -3.56 -18.00 28.52
CA THR A 830 -3.30 -16.82 29.37
C THR A 830 -4.57 -15.98 29.43
N PRO A 831 -4.89 -15.35 30.59
CA PRO A 831 -6.07 -14.49 30.69
C PRO A 831 -5.91 -13.27 29.80
N GLY A 832 -7.02 -12.81 29.23
CA GLY A 832 -7.09 -11.60 28.45
C GLY A 832 -7.31 -11.85 26.97
N LEU A 833 -7.04 -10.85 26.19
CA LEU A 833 -7.35 -10.80 24.78
C LEU A 833 -6.32 -11.53 23.92
N HIS A 834 -6.83 -12.42 23.09
CA HIS A 834 -6.10 -13.09 22.02
C HIS A 834 -6.70 -12.76 20.66
N GLN A 835 -5.94 -13.04 19.64
CA GLN A 835 -6.38 -12.80 18.27
C GLN A 835 -6.14 -14.03 17.41
N LEU A 836 -7.16 -14.46 16.72
CA LEU A 836 -7.07 -15.48 15.68
C LEU A 836 -7.08 -14.78 14.34
N ALA A 837 -6.00 -14.89 13.60
CA ALA A 837 -5.92 -14.39 12.23
C ALA A 837 -6.00 -15.57 11.26
N LEU A 838 -6.94 -15.50 10.33
CA LEU A 838 -7.19 -16.49 9.29
C LEU A 838 -6.79 -15.88 7.95
N HIS A 839 -5.96 -16.55 7.20
CA HIS A 839 -5.58 -16.16 5.84
C HIS A 839 -6.03 -17.22 4.85
N THR A 840 -6.81 -16.83 3.88
CA THR A 840 -7.18 -17.73 2.80
C THR A 840 -6.14 -17.64 1.70
N ALA A 841 -5.17 -18.53 1.72
CA ALA A 841 -4.16 -18.62 0.68
C ALA A 841 -4.80 -19.04 -0.67
N HIS A 842 -5.74 -19.95 -0.63
CA HIS A 842 -6.52 -20.39 -1.79
C HIS A 842 -7.95 -20.73 -1.38
N HIS A 843 -8.88 -20.44 -2.27
CA HIS A 843 -10.27 -20.77 -2.08
C HIS A 843 -10.87 -21.32 -3.39
N GLY A 844 -11.03 -22.61 -3.48
CA GLY A 844 -11.46 -23.29 -4.70
C GLY A 844 -12.85 -23.87 -4.61
N VAL A 845 -13.89 -23.05 -4.38
CA VAL A 845 -15.19 -23.57 -3.98
C VAL A 845 -16.35 -23.02 -4.72
N THR A 846 -17.31 -23.90 -4.94
CA THR A 846 -18.68 -23.54 -5.31
C THR A 846 -19.40 -22.80 -4.17
N THR A 847 -20.34 -21.96 -4.51
CA THR A 847 -21.01 -20.97 -3.66
C THR A 847 -21.69 -21.51 -2.41
N ASN A 848 -21.89 -22.80 -2.28
CA ASN A 848 -22.81 -23.34 -1.28
C ASN A 848 -22.19 -24.14 -0.14
N ASP A 849 -20.93 -24.57 -0.19
CA ASP A 849 -20.51 -25.67 0.66
C ASP A 849 -19.24 -25.44 1.52
N ASN A 850 -18.65 -24.25 1.55
CA ASN A 850 -17.47 -24.03 2.39
C ASN A 850 -17.72 -23.12 3.57
N ALA A 851 -18.14 -23.72 4.62
CA ALA A 851 -18.09 -23.13 5.93
C ALA A 851 -16.71 -23.42 6.55
N LEU A 852 -16.01 -22.39 7.02
CA LEU A 852 -14.97 -22.56 8.00
C LEU A 852 -15.64 -22.91 9.33
N ASN A 853 -15.26 -24.03 9.92
CA ASN A 853 -15.64 -24.36 11.29
C ASN A 853 -14.46 -24.05 12.19
N ILE A 854 -14.65 -23.17 13.14
CA ILE A 854 -13.62 -22.72 14.06
C ILE A 854 -14.03 -23.11 15.46
N SER A 855 -13.27 -23.98 16.10
CA SER A 855 -13.46 -24.27 17.52
C SER A 855 -12.21 -23.93 18.34
N VAL A 856 -12.44 -23.28 19.47
CA VAL A 856 -11.39 -23.01 20.46
C VAL A 856 -11.83 -23.71 21.75
N GLY A 857 -11.32 -24.94 21.91
CA GLY A 857 -11.57 -25.76 23.08
C GLY A 857 -10.62 -25.43 24.22
N TYR A 858 -11.01 -25.81 25.43
CA TYR A 858 -10.20 -25.64 26.64
C TYR A 858 -9.96 -26.98 27.34
N VAL A 859 -8.70 -27.23 27.66
CA VAL A 859 -8.30 -28.35 28.53
C VAL A 859 -7.73 -27.79 29.82
N ALA A 860 -8.42 -28.02 30.93
CA ALA A 860 -7.94 -27.60 32.24
C ALA A 860 -6.61 -28.32 32.59
N ALA A 861 -5.70 -27.63 33.23
CA ALA A 861 -4.55 -28.28 33.83
C ALA A 861 -5.04 -29.29 34.88
N GLU A 862 -4.57 -30.52 34.80
CA GLU A 862 -4.80 -31.47 35.92
C GLU A 862 -4.22 -30.86 37.20
N GLN A 863 -5.05 -30.56 38.16
CA GLN A 863 -4.56 -30.20 39.48
C GLN A 863 -3.75 -31.41 39.98
N SER A 864 -2.44 -31.31 39.93
CA SER A 864 -1.56 -32.29 40.60
C SER A 864 -1.89 -32.22 42.08
N GLY A 865 -2.69 -33.17 42.53
CA GLY A 865 -3.05 -33.37 43.94
C GLY A 865 -1.86 -33.70 44.83
#